data_cfd2f4369f8b0ed2a2022eba7a3c463b
#
_entry.id   cfd2f4369f8b0ed2a2022eba7a3c463b
#
_cell.length_a   1.000
_cell.length_b   1.000
_cell.length_c   1.000
_cell.angle_alpha   90.00
_cell.angle_beta   90.00
_cell.angle_gamma   90.00
#
_symmetry.space_group_name_H-M   'P 1'
#
loop_
_entity.id
_entity.type
_entity.pdbx_description
1 polymer ?
#
loop_
_entity_poly.entity_id
_entity_poly.type
_entity_poly.pdbx_seq_one_letter_code
_entity_poly.pdbx_strand_id
1 'polypeptide(L)'
;MKHILPLLVMMTCVTLPTPDSRASDPKAANEQNLRVMIQGSSGAAMRELVQSSGGTITHDLHIINAVGALLSQAQLDEVLTSPLVIRHIDDLSIGPVPPTDPDLADKSCDVGGALELSFSKAGINWTLYNKFDAPAVLQQLALSWPEQLGTIASMSLDGAPVDPGMLTDTGAGSLNVEFGGLARPTLEGKGDLALRFKPAPGAPDSISLRQRDFSAKADFAGDCTVKLIPGYDANHEDFYYAGVSGADALHLHGVTGKGVTVAVLDSGLWDHDLLTRDTAGDNRVLARYDAIDNRVVEQLFDASGHGTHMTSVLAHSGATTRAGIPTGSFKGIAPDVNLVAVKAFNVEGQGGFLDIVRGIQWVVDHRETYNIRVLNLSFGARPRWPYWLDPIDQAVMRAWASGITVVAAAGNDGPEPMTIGSPGNVPYIITVGAITDSWTPQDRDDDYIPDFSSRGPTPEAHIKPDLVAPGGHITGLTRPGATLTEEHPEYLLSTGEFVMTGSSQATALVSGIVALLLQLEPDLSPDDVKCKLISSAEPAINADGLLAYSPFEQGQGLVTATRAVTLGNKGCGNAGLNITRDIAGTEHFQGPATIDDGGGVSLPGLNNMVSAQPSEQGLSTRRKWGVKAHIERLTHSLDPNQPSAGSPFNWEQAYIEEKAAIEALSRP
;
A
#
# COMPACT_ATOMS: atom_id res chain seq x y z
N MET A 1 -52.22 15.49 45.65
CA MET A 1 -52.42 16.94 45.87
C MET A 1 -51.26 17.70 45.22
N LYS A 2 -51.59 18.71 44.41
CA LYS A 2 -50.76 19.75 43.72
C LYS A 2 -50.23 19.32 42.39
N HIS A 3 -50.96 19.55 41.39
CA HIS A 3 -51.15 20.64 40.43
C HIS A 3 -50.00 20.72 39.40
N ILE A 4 -50.32 20.21 38.22
CA ILE A 4 -49.64 20.40 36.94
C ILE A 4 -50.30 21.60 36.26
N LEU A 5 -49.52 22.59 35.85
CA LEU A 5 -49.96 23.75 35.05
C LEU A 5 -49.24 23.68 33.70
N PRO A 6 -49.91 23.69 32.56
CA PRO A 6 -49.26 23.74 31.27
C PRO A 6 -48.91 25.18 30.89
N LEU A 7 -47.69 25.38 30.43
CA LEU A 7 -47.22 26.64 29.90
C LEU A 7 -47.63 26.76 28.40
N LEU A 8 -48.50 27.73 28.15
CA LEU A 8 -48.96 28.13 26.82
C LEU A 8 -47.90 29.00 26.17
N VAL A 9 -47.24 28.55 25.07
CA VAL A 9 -46.33 29.39 24.28
C VAL A 9 -47.17 30.09 23.21
N MET A 10 -47.27 31.43 23.38
CA MET A 10 -47.83 32.34 22.36
C MET A 10 -46.87 32.43 21.16
N MET A 11 -47.34 32.03 20.00
CA MET A 11 -46.71 32.21 18.70
C MET A 11 -46.96 33.66 18.22
N THR A 12 -45.98 34.56 18.40
CA THR A 12 -46.04 35.89 17.76
C THR A 12 -45.60 35.79 16.29
N CYS A 13 -46.55 36.05 15.40
CA CYS A 13 -46.32 36.25 13.97
C CYS A 13 -45.44 37.49 13.75
N VAL A 14 -44.18 37.31 13.38
CA VAL A 14 -43.33 38.36 12.87
C VAL A 14 -43.48 38.39 11.33
N THR A 15 -44.12 39.42 10.84
CA THR A 15 -44.19 39.74 9.41
C THR A 15 -42.81 40.14 8.93
N LEU A 16 -42.22 39.32 8.05
CA LEU A 16 -41.00 39.66 7.29
C LEU A 16 -41.32 40.74 6.23
N PRO A 17 -40.49 41.77 6.06
CA PRO A 17 -40.65 42.71 4.99
C PRO A 17 -40.33 42.05 3.63
N THR A 18 -41.12 42.36 2.61
CA THR A 18 -40.87 42.03 1.22
C THR A 18 -39.54 42.57 0.74
N PRO A 19 -38.71 41.82 0.00
CA PRO A 19 -37.49 42.37 -0.54
C PRO A 19 -37.82 43.33 -1.70
N ASP A 20 -37.34 44.56 -1.54
CA ASP A 20 -37.28 45.58 -2.58
C ASP A 20 -36.53 45.05 -3.81
N SER A 21 -37.14 45.13 -4.96
CA SER A 21 -36.54 44.84 -6.25
C SER A 21 -35.56 45.95 -6.64
N ARG A 22 -34.33 45.88 -6.08
CA ARG A 22 -33.21 46.59 -6.69
C ARG A 22 -32.49 45.63 -7.61
N ALA A 23 -32.44 45.96 -8.88
CA ALA A 23 -31.68 45.31 -9.90
C ALA A 23 -30.27 44.99 -9.40
N SER A 24 -29.96 43.74 -9.23
CA SER A 24 -28.62 43.26 -8.98
C SER A 24 -27.78 43.47 -10.25
N ASP A 25 -26.71 44.23 -10.05
CA ASP A 25 -25.65 44.45 -11.03
C ASP A 25 -25.16 43.10 -11.56
N PRO A 26 -25.12 42.80 -12.87
CA PRO A 26 -24.73 41.48 -13.39
C PRO A 26 -23.21 41.26 -13.37
N LYS A 27 -22.45 42.02 -12.59
CA LYS A 27 -20.99 41.94 -12.47
C LYS A 27 -20.44 41.22 -11.21
N ALA A 28 -21.28 40.76 -10.31
CA ALA A 28 -20.86 39.85 -9.24
C ALA A 28 -21.05 38.40 -9.67
N ALA A 29 -20.52 38.01 -10.82
CA ALA A 29 -20.24 36.62 -11.11
C ALA A 29 -19.22 36.17 -10.05
N ASN A 30 -19.57 35.14 -9.30
CA ASN A 30 -18.75 34.48 -8.29
C ASN A 30 -17.38 34.15 -8.91
N GLU A 31 -16.37 35.01 -8.73
CA GLU A 31 -14.99 34.71 -9.13
C GLU A 31 -14.50 33.57 -8.22
N GLN A 32 -14.59 32.36 -8.71
CA GLN A 32 -14.12 31.19 -8.03
C GLN A 32 -12.60 31.30 -7.98
N ASN A 33 -12.02 31.46 -6.79
CA ASN A 33 -10.58 31.48 -6.62
C ASN A 33 -9.99 30.11 -7.00
N LEU A 34 -9.06 30.11 -7.95
CA LEU A 34 -8.31 28.95 -8.38
C LEU A 34 -7.19 28.66 -7.37
N ARG A 35 -7.08 27.43 -6.95
CA ARG A 35 -5.94 26.97 -6.12
C ARG A 35 -4.90 26.35 -7.07
N VAL A 36 -3.78 27.05 -7.22
CA VAL A 36 -2.76 26.71 -8.22
C VAL A 36 -1.36 26.74 -7.62
N MET A 37 -0.47 25.98 -8.21
CA MET A 37 0.97 26.09 -8.02
C MET A 37 1.56 26.96 -9.14
N ILE A 38 2.38 27.94 -8.77
CA ILE A 38 3.18 28.75 -9.72
C ILE A 38 4.64 28.43 -9.48
N GLN A 39 5.29 27.88 -10.51
CA GLN A 39 6.71 27.52 -10.47
C GLN A 39 7.52 28.41 -11.39
N GLY A 40 8.71 28.82 -10.95
CA GLY A 40 9.60 29.68 -11.69
C GLY A 40 11.07 29.48 -11.36
N SER A 41 11.89 30.48 -11.69
CA SER A 41 13.32 30.45 -11.43
C SER A 41 13.69 30.49 -9.95
N SER A 42 12.83 31.08 -9.10
CA SER A 42 12.95 31.02 -7.64
C SER A 42 11.59 31.17 -6.97
N GLY A 43 11.39 30.50 -5.82
CA GLY A 43 10.17 30.63 -5.03
C GLY A 43 9.93 32.05 -4.51
N ALA A 44 11.00 32.79 -4.18
CA ALA A 44 10.90 34.20 -3.75
C ALA A 44 10.34 35.11 -4.84
N ALA A 45 10.82 34.95 -6.08
CA ALA A 45 10.29 35.71 -7.23
C ALA A 45 8.83 35.37 -7.52
N MET A 46 8.46 34.10 -7.41
CA MET A 46 7.06 33.67 -7.59
C MET A 46 6.15 34.24 -6.50
N ARG A 47 6.62 34.28 -5.27
CA ARG A 47 5.88 34.92 -4.16
C ARG A 47 5.63 36.39 -4.43
N GLU A 48 6.66 37.16 -4.77
CA GLU A 48 6.53 38.56 -5.09
C GLU A 48 5.57 38.81 -6.26
N LEU A 49 5.67 38.00 -7.30
CA LEU A 49 4.81 38.09 -8.48
C LEU A 49 3.33 37.86 -8.13
N VAL A 50 3.02 36.80 -7.38
CA VAL A 50 1.65 36.49 -6.94
C VAL A 50 1.10 37.57 -6.01
N GLN A 51 1.91 38.05 -5.07
CA GLN A 51 1.49 39.12 -4.16
C GLN A 51 1.24 40.47 -4.89
N SER A 52 2.04 40.79 -5.90
CA SER A 52 1.86 42.02 -6.69
C SER A 52 0.60 41.99 -7.56
N SER A 53 0.15 40.83 -7.98
CA SER A 53 -1.13 40.65 -8.68
C SER A 53 -2.34 40.68 -7.72
N GLY A 54 -2.12 40.78 -6.40
CA GLY A 54 -3.18 40.71 -5.39
C GLY A 54 -3.63 39.31 -5.02
N GLY A 55 -2.90 38.26 -5.44
CA GLY A 55 -3.14 36.88 -5.08
C GLY A 55 -2.73 36.54 -3.64
N THR A 56 -3.27 35.47 -3.11
CA THR A 56 -2.98 34.98 -1.75
C THR A 56 -2.06 33.76 -1.81
N ILE A 57 -0.90 33.83 -1.14
CA ILE A 57 0.02 32.70 -1.00
C ILE A 57 -0.55 31.71 0.02
N THR A 58 -0.66 30.46 -0.36
CA THR A 58 -1.09 29.34 0.51
C THR A 58 0.09 28.45 0.91
N HIS A 59 1.07 28.29 0.01
CA HIS A 59 2.25 27.43 0.20
C HIS A 59 3.53 28.15 -0.24
N ASP A 60 4.58 27.98 0.54
CA ASP A 60 5.94 28.33 0.17
C ASP A 60 6.70 27.03 -0.12
N LEU A 61 6.90 26.74 -1.39
CA LEU A 61 7.47 25.48 -1.87
C LEU A 61 8.87 25.70 -2.44
N HIS A 62 9.79 26.22 -1.57
CA HIS A 62 11.15 26.56 -1.97
C HIS A 62 11.93 25.34 -2.49
N ILE A 63 11.60 24.14 -2.03
CA ILE A 63 12.23 22.89 -2.45
C ILE A 63 12.14 22.67 -3.98
N ILE A 64 11.12 23.22 -4.63
CA ILE A 64 10.90 23.13 -6.09
C ILE A 64 10.81 24.50 -6.77
N ASN A 65 11.21 25.59 -6.10
CA ASN A 65 11.10 26.95 -6.60
C ASN A 65 9.68 27.37 -7.00
N ALA A 66 8.70 27.01 -6.19
CA ALA A 66 7.28 27.27 -6.45
C ALA A 66 6.59 27.92 -5.26
N VAL A 67 5.38 28.40 -5.50
CA VAL A 67 4.42 28.81 -4.47
C VAL A 67 3.04 28.23 -4.81
N GLY A 68 2.28 27.84 -3.78
CA GLY A 68 0.85 27.61 -3.93
C GLY A 68 0.11 28.93 -3.72
N ALA A 69 -0.91 29.19 -4.51
CA ALA A 69 -1.65 30.44 -4.49
C ALA A 69 -3.16 30.24 -4.70
N LEU A 70 -3.94 31.18 -4.14
CA LEU A 70 -5.32 31.40 -4.51
C LEU A 70 -5.38 32.63 -5.40
N LEU A 71 -5.84 32.48 -6.63
CA LEU A 71 -5.90 33.50 -7.66
C LEU A 71 -7.27 33.49 -8.35
N SER A 72 -7.81 34.66 -8.68
CA SER A 72 -8.87 34.73 -9.70
C SER A 72 -8.29 34.43 -11.08
N GLN A 73 -9.12 34.11 -12.05
CA GLN A 73 -8.67 33.86 -13.43
C GLN A 73 -7.89 35.07 -13.99
N ALA A 74 -8.35 36.28 -13.72
CA ALA A 74 -7.69 37.51 -14.20
C ALA A 74 -6.28 37.70 -13.57
N GLN A 75 -6.14 37.39 -12.27
CA GLN A 75 -4.85 37.42 -11.60
C GLN A 75 -3.90 36.33 -12.11
N LEU A 76 -4.42 35.12 -12.36
CA LEU A 76 -3.65 34.04 -12.96
C LEU A 76 -3.14 34.43 -14.35
N ASP A 77 -4.03 34.96 -15.20
CA ASP A 77 -3.65 35.42 -16.54
C ASP A 77 -2.59 36.50 -16.49
N GLU A 78 -2.67 37.46 -15.55
CA GLU A 78 -1.62 38.45 -15.31
C GLU A 78 -0.29 37.83 -14.89
N VAL A 79 -0.30 36.93 -13.91
CA VAL A 79 0.90 36.23 -13.40
C VAL A 79 1.57 35.45 -14.54
N LEU A 80 0.80 34.79 -15.40
CA LEU A 80 1.34 34.00 -16.52
C LEU A 80 1.96 34.82 -17.64
N THR A 81 1.77 36.16 -17.67
CA THR A 81 2.49 37.03 -18.62
C THR A 81 3.96 37.22 -18.26
N SER A 82 4.35 36.92 -17.03
CA SER A 82 5.71 37.12 -16.56
C SER A 82 6.66 36.05 -17.13
N PRO A 83 7.80 36.45 -17.72
CA PRO A 83 8.82 35.51 -18.21
C PRO A 83 9.53 34.75 -17.07
N LEU A 84 9.28 35.10 -15.82
CA LEU A 84 9.81 34.40 -14.64
C LEU A 84 9.04 33.11 -14.33
N VAL A 85 7.80 33.00 -14.82
CA VAL A 85 6.97 31.81 -14.64
C VAL A 85 7.39 30.74 -15.66
N ILE A 86 7.81 29.60 -15.18
CA ILE A 86 8.11 28.42 -16.01
C ILE A 86 6.84 27.67 -16.33
N ARG A 87 5.95 27.50 -15.32
CA ARG A 87 4.65 26.83 -15.46
C ARG A 87 3.73 27.10 -14.29
N HIS A 88 2.47 26.77 -14.50
CA HIS A 88 1.47 26.64 -13.43
C HIS A 88 0.81 25.27 -13.49
N ILE A 89 0.28 24.81 -12.36
CA ILE A 89 -0.40 23.54 -12.21
C ILE A 89 -1.56 23.74 -11.24
N ASP A 90 -2.75 23.25 -11.57
CA ASP A 90 -3.87 23.21 -10.64
C ASP A 90 -3.53 22.29 -9.45
N ASP A 91 -3.98 22.67 -8.25
CA ASP A 91 -3.83 21.80 -7.08
C ASP A 91 -4.75 20.59 -7.20
N LEU A 92 -4.16 19.48 -7.61
CA LEU A 92 -4.87 18.23 -7.85
C LEU A 92 -4.87 17.38 -6.59
N SER A 93 -5.94 16.62 -6.39
CA SER A 93 -6.02 15.65 -5.31
C SER A 93 -5.44 14.30 -5.75
N ILE A 94 -4.66 13.71 -4.85
CA ILE A 94 -4.12 12.35 -4.92
C ILE A 94 -4.65 11.59 -3.71
N GLY A 95 -5.02 10.33 -3.89
CA GLY A 95 -5.41 9.46 -2.78
C GLY A 95 -4.67 8.13 -2.85
N PRO A 96 -4.52 7.42 -1.73
CA PRO A 96 -4.24 6.01 -1.78
C PRO A 96 -5.39 5.32 -2.52
N VAL A 97 -5.06 4.40 -3.41
CA VAL A 97 -6.07 3.52 -4.00
C VAL A 97 -6.59 2.63 -2.86
N PRO A 98 -7.91 2.55 -2.63
CA PRO A 98 -8.45 1.69 -1.58
C PRO A 98 -7.87 0.28 -1.71
N PRO A 99 -7.53 -0.37 -0.59
CA PRO A 99 -7.06 -1.74 -0.62
C PRO A 99 -8.22 -2.64 -1.08
N THR A 100 -8.15 -3.12 -2.30
CA THR A 100 -9.00 -4.19 -2.77
C THR A 100 -8.19 -5.48 -2.67
N ASP A 101 -8.62 -6.41 -1.83
CA ASP A 101 -8.05 -7.76 -1.84
C ASP A 101 -8.42 -8.43 -3.17
N PRO A 102 -7.45 -8.76 -4.04
CA PRO A 102 -7.72 -9.36 -5.34
C PRO A 102 -8.33 -10.75 -5.23
N ASP A 103 -8.07 -11.47 -4.12
CA ASP A 103 -8.62 -12.81 -3.89
C ASP A 103 -10.05 -12.76 -3.33
N LEU A 104 -10.49 -11.60 -2.80
CA LEU A 104 -11.80 -11.41 -2.17
C LEU A 104 -12.75 -10.53 -2.97
N ALA A 105 -12.24 -9.67 -3.83
CA ALA A 105 -13.02 -8.67 -4.52
C ALA A 105 -13.37 -9.08 -5.95
N ASP A 106 -14.54 -9.62 -6.14
CA ASP A 106 -15.27 -9.26 -7.37
C ASP A 106 -15.63 -7.77 -7.25
N LYS A 107 -15.07 -6.93 -8.12
CA LYS A 107 -15.23 -5.45 -8.13
C LYS A 107 -16.69 -4.98 -8.24
N SER A 108 -17.62 -5.91 -8.42
CA SER A 108 -19.07 -5.69 -8.50
C SER A 108 -19.83 -6.04 -7.22
N CYS A 109 -19.12 -6.55 -6.18
CA CYS A 109 -19.74 -7.15 -5.01
C CYS A 109 -19.58 -6.27 -3.76
N ASP A 110 -20.70 -5.76 -3.25
CA ASP A 110 -20.74 -4.98 -2.00
C ASP A 110 -21.18 -5.84 -0.79
N VAL A 111 -21.02 -7.16 -0.86
CA VAL A 111 -21.13 -8.07 0.28
C VAL A 111 -19.76 -8.58 0.66
N GLY A 112 -19.35 -8.33 1.90
CA GLY A 112 -18.09 -8.82 2.48
C GLY A 112 -18.32 -9.96 3.48
N GLY A 113 -17.31 -10.82 3.65
CA GLY A 113 -17.29 -11.85 4.70
C GLY A 113 -16.16 -11.58 5.70
N ALA A 114 -16.44 -11.68 6.99
CA ALA A 114 -15.37 -11.58 7.98
C ALA A 114 -14.29 -12.62 7.73
N LEU A 115 -13.05 -12.24 7.93
CA LEU A 115 -11.90 -13.14 7.78
C LEU A 115 -11.92 -14.27 8.83
N GLU A 116 -12.53 -14.03 9.98
CA GLU A 116 -12.55 -14.97 11.10
C GLU A 116 -13.90 -15.65 11.27
N LEU A 117 -13.86 -16.97 11.54
CA LEU A 117 -15.01 -17.71 12.04
C LEU A 117 -15.10 -17.62 13.56
N SER A 118 -16.30 -17.40 14.07
CA SER A 118 -16.60 -17.56 15.51
C SER A 118 -16.99 -19.00 15.80
N PHE A 119 -16.28 -19.65 16.72
CA PHE A 119 -16.54 -21.03 17.13
C PHE A 119 -17.38 -21.09 18.40
N SER A 120 -18.33 -22.00 18.45
CA SER A 120 -19.13 -22.34 19.61
C SER A 120 -19.13 -23.86 19.86
N LYS A 121 -19.60 -24.30 21.05
CA LYS A 121 -19.67 -25.73 21.35
C LYS A 121 -20.52 -26.56 20.37
N ALA A 122 -21.42 -25.93 19.64
CA ALA A 122 -22.39 -26.60 18.79
C ALA A 122 -22.33 -26.16 17.32
N GLY A 123 -21.41 -25.26 16.95
CA GLY A 123 -21.37 -24.77 15.58
C GLY A 123 -20.43 -23.61 15.36
N ILE A 124 -20.56 -23.02 14.20
CA ILE A 124 -19.79 -21.85 13.74
C ILE A 124 -20.72 -20.71 13.37
N ASN A 125 -20.22 -19.49 13.44
CA ASN A 125 -20.83 -18.31 12.82
C ASN A 125 -19.80 -17.67 11.91
N TRP A 126 -20.23 -17.30 10.71
CA TRP A 126 -19.48 -16.48 9.77
C TRP A 126 -20.23 -15.15 9.60
N THR A 127 -19.62 -14.06 10.03
CA THR A 127 -20.24 -12.74 9.93
C THR A 127 -20.10 -12.22 8.50
N LEU A 128 -21.23 -11.79 7.94
CA LEU A 128 -21.33 -11.20 6.59
C LEU A 128 -21.78 -9.74 6.71
N TYR A 129 -21.34 -8.92 5.77
CA TYR A 129 -21.62 -7.48 5.72
C TYR A 129 -22.20 -7.13 4.36
N ASN A 130 -23.46 -6.72 4.31
CA ASN A 130 -24.07 -6.15 3.11
C ASN A 130 -23.90 -4.63 3.17
N LYS A 131 -23.19 -4.07 2.21
CA LYS A 131 -22.93 -2.62 2.07
C LYS A 131 -23.92 -1.95 1.11
N PHE A 132 -24.84 -2.71 0.51
CA PHE A 132 -25.92 -2.15 -0.30
C PHE A 132 -27.01 -1.56 0.59
N ASP A 133 -27.72 -0.55 0.08
CA ASP A 133 -28.95 -0.04 0.68
C ASP A 133 -30.12 -1.04 0.62
N ALA A 134 -30.04 -2.01 -0.30
CA ALA A 134 -31.05 -3.05 -0.48
C ALA A 134 -30.58 -4.40 0.11
N PRO A 135 -31.51 -5.26 0.58
CA PRO A 135 -31.17 -6.59 1.07
C PRO A 135 -30.44 -7.43 0.01
N ALA A 136 -29.30 -8.00 0.37
CA ALA A 136 -28.58 -8.96 -0.48
C ALA A 136 -29.27 -10.33 -0.39
N VAL A 137 -29.60 -10.91 -1.53
CA VAL A 137 -30.34 -12.18 -1.63
C VAL A 137 -29.37 -13.32 -1.90
N LEU A 138 -29.24 -14.26 -0.94
CA LEU A 138 -28.41 -15.44 -1.08
C LEU A 138 -29.01 -16.40 -2.13
N GLN A 139 -28.22 -16.77 -3.13
CA GLN A 139 -28.63 -17.65 -4.22
C GLN A 139 -28.04 -19.06 -4.09
N GLN A 140 -26.76 -19.14 -3.72
CA GLN A 140 -26.07 -20.43 -3.56
C GLN A 140 -25.15 -20.36 -2.35
N LEU A 141 -24.98 -21.51 -1.68
CA LEU A 141 -24.05 -21.69 -0.59
C LEU A 141 -23.35 -23.04 -0.71
N ALA A 142 -22.04 -23.02 -0.83
CA ALA A 142 -21.19 -24.19 -0.76
C ALA A 142 -20.34 -24.12 0.51
N LEU A 143 -20.35 -25.19 1.30
CA LEU A 143 -19.64 -25.30 2.57
C LEU A 143 -18.92 -26.63 2.66
N SER A 144 -17.75 -26.65 3.33
CA SER A 144 -17.12 -27.86 3.81
C SER A 144 -16.66 -27.68 5.26
N TRP A 145 -16.68 -28.79 6.01
CA TRP A 145 -16.29 -28.84 7.41
C TRP A 145 -15.73 -30.22 7.79
N PRO A 146 -15.02 -30.36 8.94
CA PRO A 146 -14.53 -31.65 9.41
C PRO A 146 -15.66 -32.67 9.61
N GLU A 147 -15.51 -33.85 9.01
CA GLU A 147 -16.54 -34.93 9.07
C GLU A 147 -16.93 -35.32 10.50
N GLN A 148 -16.03 -35.16 11.46
CA GLN A 148 -16.27 -35.43 12.87
C GLN A 148 -17.41 -34.57 13.47
N LEU A 149 -17.67 -33.39 12.88
CA LEU A 149 -18.81 -32.54 13.27
C LEU A 149 -20.15 -33.13 12.86
N GLY A 150 -20.17 -34.12 11.97
CA GLY A 150 -21.37 -34.77 11.48
C GLY A 150 -22.14 -33.94 10.46
N THR A 151 -23.47 -33.88 10.58
CA THR A 151 -24.35 -33.17 9.65
C THR A 151 -24.83 -31.86 10.20
N ILE A 152 -25.24 -30.91 9.33
CA ILE A 152 -25.86 -29.66 9.76
C ILE A 152 -27.24 -29.96 10.42
N ALA A 153 -27.41 -29.53 11.64
CA ALA A 153 -28.65 -29.61 12.38
C ALA A 153 -29.59 -28.43 12.10
N SER A 154 -29.04 -27.25 11.96
CA SER A 154 -29.76 -26.02 11.56
C SER A 154 -28.83 -25.01 10.96
N MET A 155 -29.38 -24.16 10.10
CA MET A 155 -28.72 -23.00 9.51
C MET A 155 -29.62 -21.77 9.62
N SER A 156 -29.04 -20.62 9.85
CA SER A 156 -29.76 -19.34 9.78
C SER A 156 -28.86 -18.28 9.16
N LEU A 157 -29.45 -17.33 8.47
CA LEU A 157 -28.79 -16.12 7.98
C LEU A 157 -29.47 -14.92 8.64
N ASP A 158 -28.69 -14.07 9.32
CA ASP A 158 -29.17 -12.90 10.07
C ASP A 158 -30.30 -13.25 11.06
N GLY A 159 -30.17 -14.39 11.74
CA GLY A 159 -31.16 -14.92 12.65
C GLY A 159 -32.40 -15.55 12.00
N ALA A 160 -32.64 -15.36 10.71
CA ALA A 160 -33.70 -15.99 9.95
C ALA A 160 -33.37 -17.48 9.67
N PRO A 161 -34.16 -18.46 10.13
CA PRO A 161 -33.84 -19.86 9.87
C PRO A 161 -34.02 -20.22 8.39
N VAL A 162 -33.08 -21.00 7.88
CA VAL A 162 -33.19 -21.62 6.55
C VAL A 162 -34.01 -22.89 6.68
N ASP A 163 -34.92 -23.12 5.71
CA ASP A 163 -35.79 -24.30 5.71
C ASP A 163 -34.95 -25.60 5.77
N PRO A 164 -35.15 -26.43 6.79
CA PRO A 164 -34.48 -27.72 6.94
C PRO A 164 -34.65 -28.64 5.68
N GLY A 165 -35.76 -28.48 4.95
CA GLY A 165 -36.02 -29.21 3.71
C GLY A 165 -35.00 -28.93 2.59
N MET A 166 -34.35 -27.76 2.62
CA MET A 166 -33.26 -27.39 1.69
C MET A 166 -31.90 -27.96 2.12
N LEU A 167 -31.78 -28.45 3.35
CA LEU A 167 -30.52 -29.00 3.90
C LEU A 167 -30.44 -30.52 3.80
N THR A 168 -31.35 -31.18 3.07
CA THR A 168 -31.51 -32.65 3.06
C THR A 168 -30.43 -33.42 2.32
N ASP A 169 -29.60 -32.75 1.52
CA ASP A 169 -28.51 -33.39 0.75
C ASP A 169 -27.13 -33.20 1.39
N THR A 170 -27.11 -33.06 2.72
CA THR A 170 -25.87 -32.88 3.47
C THR A 170 -25.19 -34.23 3.70
N GLY A 171 -24.16 -34.52 2.92
CA GLY A 171 -23.15 -35.53 3.31
C GLY A 171 -22.46 -35.10 4.61
N ALA A 172 -21.84 -36.06 5.32
CA ALA A 172 -20.93 -35.66 6.39
C ALA A 172 -19.77 -34.87 5.79
N GLY A 173 -19.58 -33.62 6.24
CA GLY A 173 -18.44 -32.78 5.85
C GLY A 173 -18.67 -31.80 4.71
N SER A 174 -19.81 -31.82 4.00
CA SER A 174 -20.07 -30.83 2.93
C SER A 174 -21.55 -30.53 2.70
N LEU A 175 -21.84 -29.34 2.21
CA LEU A 175 -23.15 -28.87 1.76
C LEU A 175 -22.97 -28.05 0.47
N ASN A 176 -23.81 -28.30 -0.52
CA ASN A 176 -23.99 -27.41 -1.65
C ASN A 176 -25.50 -27.24 -1.87
N VAL A 177 -26.00 -26.01 -1.69
CA VAL A 177 -27.43 -25.70 -1.78
C VAL A 177 -27.67 -24.49 -2.67
N GLU A 178 -28.65 -24.64 -3.59
CA GLU A 178 -29.22 -23.54 -4.38
C GLU A 178 -30.56 -23.11 -3.78
N PHE A 179 -30.69 -21.82 -3.47
CA PHE A 179 -31.90 -21.25 -2.92
C PHE A 179 -32.84 -20.79 -4.02
N GLY A 180 -33.94 -21.53 -4.23
CA GLY A 180 -34.97 -21.26 -5.21
C GLY A 180 -36.28 -20.75 -4.58
N GLY A 181 -37.13 -20.08 -5.39
CA GLY A 181 -38.49 -19.68 -4.98
C GLY A 181 -38.56 -18.33 -4.21
N LEU A 182 -39.67 -18.12 -3.45
CA LEU A 182 -39.99 -16.85 -2.82
C LEU A 182 -39.36 -16.66 -1.43
N ALA A 183 -38.78 -17.72 -0.85
CA ALA A 183 -38.22 -17.69 0.51
C ALA A 183 -36.69 -17.85 0.48
N ARG A 184 -36.00 -17.00 -0.30
CA ARG A 184 -34.55 -16.93 -0.32
C ARG A 184 -34.04 -16.22 0.94
N PRO A 185 -32.95 -16.73 1.58
CA PRO A 185 -32.34 -16.00 2.67
C PRO A 185 -31.83 -14.64 2.22
N THR A 186 -32.03 -13.62 3.06
CA THR A 186 -31.61 -12.24 2.78
C THR A 186 -30.73 -11.71 3.91
N LEU A 187 -29.80 -10.83 3.57
CA LEU A 187 -28.90 -10.11 4.45
C LEU A 187 -29.18 -8.60 4.30
N GLU A 188 -29.66 -7.93 5.35
CA GLU A 188 -30.00 -6.49 5.30
C GLU A 188 -28.83 -5.57 5.65
N GLY A 189 -27.82 -6.07 6.31
CA GLY A 189 -26.66 -5.30 6.77
C GLY A 189 -25.62 -6.25 7.32
N LYS A 190 -25.16 -6.03 8.56
CA LYS A 190 -24.30 -6.99 9.25
C LYS A 190 -25.15 -8.13 9.82
N GLY A 191 -24.88 -9.37 9.43
CA GLY A 191 -25.58 -10.56 9.95
C GLY A 191 -24.69 -11.79 9.94
N ASP A 192 -25.07 -12.80 10.72
CA ASP A 192 -24.31 -14.04 10.84
C ASP A 192 -24.94 -15.16 10.00
N LEU A 193 -24.13 -15.81 9.16
CA LEU A 193 -24.41 -17.16 8.67
C LEU A 193 -24.05 -18.14 9.81
N ALA A 194 -25.06 -18.57 10.55
CA ALA A 194 -24.88 -19.45 11.72
C ALA A 194 -25.20 -20.90 11.36
N LEU A 195 -24.23 -21.78 11.61
CA LEU A 195 -24.33 -23.23 11.38
C LEU A 195 -24.26 -23.96 12.72
N ARG A 196 -25.17 -24.91 12.92
CA ARG A 196 -25.17 -25.80 14.08
C ARG A 196 -25.07 -27.25 13.58
N PHE A 197 -24.21 -28.04 14.21
CA PHE A 197 -23.92 -29.40 13.80
C PHE A 197 -24.55 -30.41 14.74
N LYS A 198 -24.92 -31.55 14.18
CA LYS A 198 -25.29 -32.75 14.92
C LYS A 198 -24.09 -33.71 14.82
N PRO A 199 -23.35 -33.90 15.93
CA PRO A 199 -22.16 -34.73 15.92
C PRO A 199 -22.38 -36.12 15.35
N ALA A 200 -21.39 -36.63 14.64
CA ALA A 200 -21.42 -38.02 14.18
C ALA A 200 -21.43 -39.00 15.35
N PRO A 201 -22.05 -40.17 15.22
CA PRO A 201 -22.00 -41.20 16.26
C PRO A 201 -20.55 -41.59 16.59
N GLY A 202 -20.16 -41.44 17.87
CA GLY A 202 -18.79 -41.74 18.31
C GLY A 202 -17.78 -40.59 18.13
N ALA A 203 -18.26 -39.40 17.82
CA ALA A 203 -17.42 -38.21 17.84
C ALA A 203 -16.85 -37.93 19.23
N PRO A 204 -15.61 -37.45 19.38
CA PRO A 204 -15.04 -37.08 20.67
C PRO A 204 -15.83 -35.92 21.33
N ASP A 205 -15.87 -35.88 22.66
CA ASP A 205 -16.57 -34.85 23.44
C ASP A 205 -16.02 -33.44 23.20
N SER A 206 -14.79 -33.31 22.69
CA SER A 206 -14.19 -32.06 22.31
C SER A 206 -13.41 -32.21 21.00
N ILE A 207 -13.74 -31.38 20.00
CA ILE A 207 -13.03 -31.27 18.71
C ILE A 207 -12.29 -29.93 18.75
N SER A 208 -10.99 -29.94 18.54
CA SER A 208 -10.22 -28.72 18.31
C SER A 208 -10.49 -28.25 16.90
N LEU A 209 -11.32 -27.21 16.73
CA LEU A 209 -11.70 -26.64 15.45
C LEU A 209 -10.69 -25.57 15.04
N ARG A 210 -10.27 -25.60 13.79
CA ARG A 210 -9.43 -24.59 13.16
C ARG A 210 -10.14 -24.06 11.92
N GLN A 211 -10.01 -22.79 11.63
CA GLN A 211 -10.66 -22.20 10.47
C GLN A 211 -10.27 -22.89 9.16
N ARG A 212 -9.00 -23.25 8.99
CA ARG A 212 -8.49 -23.97 7.82
C ARG A 212 -9.17 -25.32 7.51
N ASP A 213 -9.87 -25.87 8.49
CA ASP A 213 -10.63 -27.11 8.31
C ASP A 213 -12.01 -26.85 7.70
N PHE A 214 -12.34 -25.57 7.41
CA PHE A 214 -13.60 -25.11 6.85
C PHE A 214 -13.37 -24.40 5.52
N SER A 215 -14.33 -24.53 4.61
CA SER A 215 -14.46 -23.64 3.47
C SER A 215 -15.91 -23.17 3.33
N ALA A 216 -16.09 -21.96 2.85
CA ALA A 216 -17.40 -21.40 2.55
C ALA A 216 -17.35 -20.55 1.31
N LYS A 217 -18.34 -20.67 0.45
CA LYS A 217 -18.59 -19.81 -0.70
C LYS A 217 -20.08 -19.47 -0.70
N ALA A 218 -20.40 -18.21 -0.62
CA ALA A 218 -21.77 -17.69 -0.66
C ALA A 218 -21.94 -16.82 -1.90
N ASP A 219 -22.83 -17.22 -2.80
CA ASP A 219 -23.16 -16.47 -4.02
C ASP A 219 -24.46 -15.69 -3.79
N PHE A 220 -24.42 -14.39 -3.91
CA PHE A 220 -25.55 -13.48 -3.79
C PHE A 220 -26.03 -13.02 -5.16
N ALA A 221 -27.24 -12.44 -5.22
CA ALA A 221 -27.79 -11.88 -6.45
C ALA A 221 -26.90 -10.72 -6.96
N GLY A 222 -26.78 -10.60 -8.30
CA GLY A 222 -25.94 -9.58 -8.92
C GLY A 222 -24.48 -10.02 -9.14
N ASP A 223 -24.26 -11.33 -9.30
CA ASP A 223 -22.93 -11.94 -9.51
C ASP A 223 -21.92 -11.65 -8.39
N CYS A 224 -22.43 -11.55 -7.16
CA CYS A 224 -21.67 -11.24 -5.97
C CYS A 224 -21.29 -12.53 -5.23
N THR A 225 -20.02 -12.87 -5.19
CA THR A 225 -19.48 -14.05 -4.51
C THR A 225 -18.61 -13.67 -3.31
N VAL A 226 -18.90 -14.26 -2.15
CA VAL A 226 -18.10 -14.12 -0.93
C VAL A 226 -17.49 -15.47 -0.56
N LYS A 227 -16.20 -15.49 -0.28
CA LYS A 227 -15.47 -16.71 0.12
C LYS A 227 -14.90 -16.57 1.52
N LEU A 228 -14.99 -17.63 2.31
CA LEU A 228 -14.22 -17.75 3.54
C LEU A 228 -12.76 -18.08 3.17
N ILE A 229 -11.83 -17.42 3.80
CA ILE A 229 -10.42 -17.69 3.65
C ILE A 229 -10.01 -18.84 4.58
N PRO A 230 -9.73 -20.03 4.08
CA PRO A 230 -9.43 -21.20 4.93
C PRO A 230 -8.05 -21.11 5.59
N GLY A 231 -7.10 -20.45 4.96
CA GLY A 231 -5.72 -20.32 5.45
C GLY A 231 -5.56 -19.38 6.64
N TYR A 232 -6.53 -18.51 6.90
CA TYR A 232 -6.45 -17.59 8.02
C TYR A 232 -6.68 -18.33 9.35
N ASP A 233 -5.68 -18.34 10.22
CA ASP A 233 -5.74 -18.93 11.57
C ASP A 233 -5.25 -17.91 12.58
N ALA A 234 -6.19 -17.23 13.25
CA ALA A 234 -5.92 -16.24 14.31
C ALA A 234 -5.05 -16.79 15.47
N ASN A 235 -4.91 -18.11 15.58
CA ASN A 235 -4.01 -18.75 16.54
C ASN A 235 -2.61 -19.02 15.98
N HIS A 236 -2.35 -18.71 14.71
CA HIS A 236 -1.03 -18.80 14.11
C HIS A 236 -0.25 -17.52 14.33
N GLU A 237 1.06 -17.69 14.35
CA GLU A 237 2.05 -16.67 14.68
C GLU A 237 1.69 -15.27 14.19
N ASP A 238 1.41 -14.40 15.13
CA ASP A 238 1.10 -13.01 14.87
C ASP A 238 2.16 -12.40 13.94
N PHE A 239 1.75 -11.78 12.84
CA PHE A 239 2.61 -10.97 11.98
C PHE A 239 3.74 -11.72 11.28
N TYR A 240 3.36 -12.43 10.32
CA TYR A 240 4.12 -13.32 9.49
C TYR A 240 5.12 -12.63 8.56
N TYR A 241 4.84 -11.43 8.08
CA TYR A 241 5.69 -10.71 7.14
C TYR A 241 7.10 -10.40 7.69
N ALA A 242 7.28 -10.30 9.02
CA ALA A 242 8.61 -10.17 9.62
C ALA A 242 9.46 -11.42 9.37
N GLY A 243 8.87 -12.62 9.44
CA GLY A 243 9.53 -13.88 9.12
C GLY A 243 9.87 -14.01 7.64
N VAL A 244 8.92 -13.71 6.74
CA VAL A 244 9.15 -13.76 5.28
C VAL A 244 10.28 -12.83 4.85
N SER A 245 10.32 -11.63 5.41
CA SER A 245 11.37 -10.66 5.12
C SER A 245 12.72 -10.96 5.80
N GLY A 246 12.76 -11.89 6.77
CA GLY A 246 13.94 -12.19 7.58
C GLY A 246 14.28 -11.13 8.63
N ALA A 247 13.35 -10.21 8.93
CA ALA A 247 13.51 -9.21 9.97
C ALA A 247 13.51 -9.83 11.37
N ASP A 248 12.71 -10.87 11.58
CA ASP A 248 12.65 -11.64 12.84
C ASP A 248 14.01 -12.20 13.26
N ALA A 249 14.78 -12.74 12.31
CA ALA A 249 16.13 -13.22 12.56
C ALA A 249 17.08 -12.09 13.00
N LEU A 250 16.91 -10.88 12.47
CA LEU A 250 17.69 -9.71 12.85
C LEU A 250 17.31 -9.19 14.24
N HIS A 251 16.03 -9.24 14.59
CA HIS A 251 15.56 -8.88 15.94
C HIS A 251 16.25 -9.70 17.03
N LEU A 252 16.44 -11.00 16.80
CA LEU A 252 17.14 -11.90 17.75
C LEU A 252 18.59 -11.47 18.00
N HIS A 253 19.16 -10.67 17.10
CA HIS A 253 20.50 -10.11 17.23
C HIS A 253 20.50 -8.63 17.67
N GLY A 254 19.36 -8.09 18.10
CA GLY A 254 19.23 -6.71 18.55
C GLY A 254 19.24 -5.67 17.41
N VAL A 255 19.02 -6.11 16.17
CA VAL A 255 18.89 -5.22 15.01
C VAL A 255 17.41 -4.92 14.84
N THR A 256 16.98 -3.76 15.36
CA THR A 256 15.58 -3.36 15.52
C THR A 256 15.27 -1.98 14.96
N GLY A 257 16.22 -1.37 14.23
CA GLY A 257 16.12 -0.01 13.68
C GLY A 257 16.53 1.08 14.68
N LYS A 258 17.08 0.72 15.83
CA LYS A 258 17.43 1.65 16.90
C LYS A 258 18.42 2.73 16.43
N GLY A 259 18.11 4.00 16.75
CA GLY A 259 18.94 5.15 16.39
C GLY A 259 18.68 5.69 14.98
N VAL A 260 17.83 5.05 14.19
CA VAL A 260 17.41 5.52 12.86
C VAL A 260 16.05 6.23 12.95
N THR A 261 15.92 7.38 12.32
CA THR A 261 14.64 8.10 12.24
C THR A 261 14.00 7.89 10.86
N VAL A 262 12.74 7.45 10.88
CA VAL A 262 11.90 7.29 9.70
C VAL A 262 10.80 8.33 9.71
N ALA A 263 10.67 9.09 8.63
CA ALA A 263 9.50 9.94 8.39
C ALA A 263 8.45 9.14 7.62
N VAL A 264 7.21 9.13 8.10
CA VAL A 264 6.06 8.55 7.43
C VAL A 264 5.14 9.68 7.00
N LEU A 265 5.05 9.95 5.69
CA LEU A 265 4.16 10.95 5.12
C LEU A 265 2.91 10.23 4.61
N ASP A 266 1.79 10.43 5.32
CA ASP A 266 0.55 9.69 5.11
C ASP A 266 -0.67 10.45 5.67
N SER A 267 -1.73 9.77 6.11
CA SER A 267 -2.97 10.34 6.64
C SER A 267 -2.92 10.73 8.13
N GLY A 268 -1.84 10.38 8.83
CA GLY A 268 -1.66 10.70 10.26
C GLY A 268 -1.11 9.53 11.06
N LEU A 269 -1.25 9.61 12.38
CA LEU A 269 -0.78 8.58 13.31
C LEU A 269 -1.75 8.47 14.50
N TRP A 270 -2.17 7.27 14.83
CA TRP A 270 -2.88 6.98 16.07
C TRP A 270 -1.89 6.92 17.25
N ASP A 271 -2.18 7.68 18.32
CA ASP A 271 -1.40 7.66 19.55
C ASP A 271 -1.65 6.37 20.37
N HIS A 272 -1.26 5.24 19.79
CA HIS A 272 -1.30 3.92 20.43
C HIS A 272 0.09 3.58 21.01
N ASP A 273 0.17 3.06 22.23
CA ASP A 273 1.45 2.78 22.91
C ASP A 273 2.39 1.90 22.07
N LEU A 274 1.86 0.90 21.36
CA LEU A 274 2.66 0.02 20.50
C LEU A 274 3.23 0.71 19.24
N LEU A 275 2.79 1.93 18.94
CA LEU A 275 3.31 2.75 17.84
C LEU A 275 4.17 3.91 18.35
N THR A 276 3.77 4.53 19.47
CA THR A 276 4.44 5.72 19.99
C THR A 276 5.60 5.41 20.93
N ARG A 277 5.69 4.15 21.39
CA ARG A 277 6.79 3.69 22.26
C ARG A 277 7.60 2.60 21.57
N ASP A 278 8.90 2.59 21.83
CA ASP A 278 9.80 1.54 21.40
C ASP A 278 9.65 0.25 22.27
N THR A 279 10.46 -0.76 22.00
CA THR A 279 10.40 -2.04 22.74
C THR A 279 10.83 -1.92 24.21
N ALA A 280 11.51 -0.84 24.59
CA ALA A 280 11.88 -0.52 25.96
C ALA A 280 10.79 0.28 26.69
N GLY A 281 9.79 0.79 25.97
CA GLY A 281 8.70 1.63 26.49
C GLY A 281 8.99 3.13 26.43
N ASP A 282 10.09 3.54 25.81
CA ASP A 282 10.46 4.95 25.65
C ASP A 282 9.71 5.59 24.48
N ASN A 283 9.34 6.88 24.60
CA ASN A 283 8.70 7.63 23.51
C ASN A 283 9.67 7.78 22.33
N ARG A 284 9.23 7.39 21.15
CA ARG A 284 10.02 7.42 19.90
C ARG A 284 9.50 8.39 18.84
N VAL A 285 8.35 9.04 19.06
CA VAL A 285 7.79 10.01 18.11
C VAL A 285 8.43 11.38 18.37
N LEU A 286 9.35 11.79 17.49
CA LEU A 286 10.14 13.01 17.64
C LEU A 286 9.37 14.25 17.19
N ALA A 287 8.53 14.13 16.18
CA ALA A 287 7.71 15.23 15.68
C ALA A 287 6.43 14.73 15.00
N ARG A 288 5.42 15.59 15.01
CA ARG A 288 4.17 15.43 14.27
C ARG A 288 3.89 16.73 13.51
N TYR A 289 3.85 16.63 12.20
CA TYR A 289 3.62 17.77 11.33
C TYR A 289 2.37 17.57 10.48
N ASP A 290 1.44 18.51 10.59
CA ASP A 290 0.27 18.58 9.73
C ASP A 290 0.60 19.47 8.52
N ALA A 291 0.82 18.82 7.37
CA ALA A 291 1.14 19.50 6.14
C ALA A 291 -0.10 20.18 5.52
N ILE A 292 -1.30 19.74 5.84
CA ILE A 292 -2.55 20.37 5.37
C ILE A 292 -2.72 21.74 6.06
N ASP A 293 -2.56 21.77 7.38
CA ASP A 293 -2.71 22.97 8.20
C ASP A 293 -1.39 23.76 8.39
N ASN A 294 -0.28 23.25 7.87
CA ASN A 294 1.06 23.84 7.98
C ASN A 294 1.48 24.13 9.44
N ARG A 295 1.42 23.13 10.30
CA ARG A 295 1.76 23.30 11.72
C ARG A 295 2.35 22.03 12.35
N VAL A 296 3.25 22.21 13.30
CA VAL A 296 3.68 21.14 14.20
C VAL A 296 2.62 21.02 15.31
N VAL A 297 2.22 19.81 15.63
CA VAL A 297 1.14 19.49 16.58
C VAL A 297 1.61 18.46 17.61
N GLU A 298 0.95 18.42 18.77
CA GLU A 298 1.21 17.39 19.78
C GLU A 298 0.57 16.05 19.43
N GLN A 299 -0.59 16.09 18.77
CA GLN A 299 -1.32 14.91 18.29
C GLN A 299 -1.65 15.08 16.80
N LEU A 300 -1.42 14.04 16.03
CA LEU A 300 -1.69 14.02 14.59
C LEU A 300 -2.75 12.96 14.29
N PHE A 301 -4.00 13.37 14.39
CA PHE A 301 -5.13 12.46 14.28
C PHE A 301 -5.23 11.81 12.89
N ASP A 302 -5.22 10.49 12.86
CA ASP A 302 -5.44 9.70 11.66
C ASP A 302 -6.92 9.30 11.55
N ALA A 303 -7.67 10.04 10.76
CA ALA A 303 -9.09 9.77 10.52
C ALA A 303 -9.29 8.70 9.45
N SER A 304 -8.40 8.59 8.47
CA SER A 304 -8.44 7.56 7.43
C SER A 304 -8.09 6.18 7.99
N GLY A 305 -7.03 6.10 8.80
CA GLY A 305 -6.48 4.86 9.34
C GLY A 305 -5.32 4.27 8.55
N HIS A 306 -5.08 4.76 7.32
CA HIS A 306 -4.03 4.26 6.44
C HIS A 306 -2.62 4.52 7.00
N GLY A 307 -2.31 5.76 7.42
CA GLY A 307 -1.00 6.11 7.96
C GLY A 307 -0.64 5.36 9.23
N THR A 308 -1.63 5.11 10.10
CA THR A 308 -1.47 4.27 11.29
C THR A 308 -1.09 2.84 10.92
N HIS A 309 -1.77 2.27 9.91
CA HIS A 309 -1.47 0.93 9.43
C HIS A 309 -0.06 0.84 8.85
N MET A 310 0.36 1.80 8.01
CA MET A 310 1.73 1.86 7.47
C MET A 310 2.77 1.95 8.58
N THR A 311 2.54 2.83 9.56
CA THR A 311 3.42 2.95 10.72
C THR A 311 3.48 1.65 11.53
N SER A 312 2.35 0.93 11.62
CA SER A 312 2.28 -0.36 12.30
C SER A 312 3.14 -1.42 11.59
N VAL A 313 3.01 -1.57 10.27
CA VAL A 313 3.83 -2.51 9.49
C VAL A 313 5.32 -2.21 9.68
N LEU A 314 5.70 -0.93 9.61
CA LEU A 314 7.08 -0.49 9.76
C LEU A 314 7.60 -0.70 11.17
N ALA A 315 6.83 -0.36 12.21
CA ALA A 315 7.41 -0.02 13.50
C ALA A 315 6.65 -0.56 14.73
N HIS A 316 5.71 -1.48 14.61
CA HIS A 316 4.95 -2.03 15.74
C HIS A 316 5.88 -2.65 16.79
N SER A 317 5.92 -2.12 18.03
CA SER A 317 6.84 -2.54 19.08
C SER A 317 6.39 -3.78 19.88
N GLY A 318 5.18 -4.30 19.60
CA GLY A 318 4.66 -5.50 20.26
C GLY A 318 5.47 -6.75 19.90
N ALA A 319 5.75 -7.58 20.91
CA ALA A 319 6.43 -8.86 20.70
C ALA A 319 5.53 -9.85 19.96
N THR A 320 6.15 -10.67 19.11
CA THR A 320 5.48 -11.83 18.52
C THR A 320 5.45 -13.00 19.51
N THR A 321 4.40 -13.79 19.43
CA THR A 321 4.25 -14.97 20.29
C THR A 321 3.97 -16.22 19.46
N ARG A 322 4.43 -17.36 19.96
CA ARG A 322 4.07 -18.68 19.46
C ARG A 322 3.42 -19.48 20.57
N ALA A 323 2.15 -19.82 20.41
CA ALA A 323 1.36 -20.47 21.46
C ALA A 323 1.39 -19.71 22.82
N GLY A 324 1.36 -18.37 22.76
CA GLY A 324 1.44 -17.49 23.92
C GLY A 324 2.82 -17.29 24.54
N ILE A 325 3.88 -17.85 23.93
CA ILE A 325 5.26 -17.69 24.38
C ILE A 325 5.98 -16.68 23.48
N PRO A 326 6.60 -15.61 24.02
CA PRO A 326 7.36 -14.66 23.22
C PRO A 326 8.45 -15.36 22.40
N THR A 327 8.55 -15.01 21.11
CA THR A 327 9.55 -15.58 20.19
C THR A 327 10.91 -14.88 20.28
N GLY A 328 10.98 -13.70 20.89
CA GLY A 328 12.13 -12.82 20.87
C GLY A 328 12.16 -11.85 19.68
N SER A 329 11.14 -11.94 18.82
CA SER A 329 10.93 -11.03 17.69
C SER A 329 9.74 -10.09 17.95
N PHE A 330 9.51 -9.16 17.05
CA PHE A 330 8.48 -8.12 17.14
C PHE A 330 7.60 -8.09 15.90
N LYS A 331 6.43 -7.46 16.03
CA LYS A 331 5.43 -7.39 14.98
C LYS A 331 5.86 -6.46 13.84
N GLY A 332 6.38 -5.28 14.13
CA GLY A 332 6.92 -4.36 13.13
C GLY A 332 8.31 -4.77 12.64
N ILE A 333 8.66 -4.35 11.44
CA ILE A 333 9.97 -4.67 10.83
C ILE A 333 11.11 -3.99 11.58
N ALA A 334 10.94 -2.74 12.01
CA ALA A 334 11.95 -1.95 12.71
C ALA A 334 11.33 -1.34 13.99
N PRO A 335 11.10 -2.17 15.04
CA PRO A 335 10.30 -1.80 16.21
C PRO A 335 10.90 -0.71 17.09
N ASP A 336 12.19 -0.37 16.95
CA ASP A 336 12.88 0.64 17.76
C ASP A 336 13.32 1.89 16.96
N VAL A 337 12.81 2.10 15.75
CA VAL A 337 13.06 3.35 15.02
C VAL A 337 12.45 4.55 15.72
N ASN A 338 13.08 5.69 15.57
CA ASN A 338 12.42 6.97 15.85
C ASN A 338 11.45 7.31 14.71
N LEU A 339 10.36 7.97 15.04
CA LEU A 339 9.31 8.31 14.09
C LEU A 339 9.15 9.84 13.97
N VAL A 340 8.94 10.28 12.74
CA VAL A 340 8.41 11.58 12.38
C VAL A 340 7.14 11.35 11.58
N ALA A 341 5.98 11.75 12.11
CA ALA A 341 4.71 11.59 11.43
C ALA A 341 4.36 12.88 10.68
N VAL A 342 4.07 12.75 9.38
CA VAL A 342 3.68 13.88 8.52
C VAL A 342 2.32 13.57 7.90
N LYS A 343 1.32 14.42 8.20
CA LYS A 343 -0.02 14.28 7.64
C LYS A 343 -0.15 15.14 6.39
N ALA A 344 -0.35 14.50 5.24
CA ALA A 344 -0.64 15.15 3.97
C ALA A 344 -1.97 14.70 3.36
N PHE A 345 -2.64 13.71 3.96
CA PHE A 345 -3.90 13.14 3.48
C PHE A 345 -5.04 13.35 4.50
N ASN A 346 -6.23 13.63 3.98
CA ASN A 346 -7.44 13.92 4.75
C ASN A 346 -8.14 12.63 5.24
N VAL A 347 -9.39 12.76 5.70
CA VAL A 347 -10.19 11.65 6.23
C VAL A 347 -10.55 10.61 5.16
N GLU A 348 -10.70 11.02 3.92
CA GLU A 348 -10.95 10.17 2.77
C GLU A 348 -9.64 9.55 2.20
N GLY A 349 -8.49 9.82 2.84
CA GLY A 349 -7.20 9.37 2.34
C GLY A 349 -6.72 10.15 1.10
N GLN A 350 -7.26 11.35 0.84
CA GLN A 350 -6.88 12.19 -0.29
C GLN A 350 -5.96 13.33 0.15
N GLY A 351 -4.93 13.64 -0.64
CA GLY A 351 -4.01 14.74 -0.40
C GLY A 351 -3.86 15.65 -1.62
N GLY A 352 -3.75 16.96 -1.39
CA GLY A 352 -3.42 17.91 -2.44
C GLY A 352 -1.94 17.86 -2.82
N PHE A 353 -1.61 18.10 -4.09
CA PHE A 353 -0.21 18.19 -4.54
C PHE A 353 0.61 19.16 -3.70
N LEU A 354 0.04 20.31 -3.40
CA LEU A 354 0.70 21.35 -2.61
C LEU A 354 1.03 20.88 -1.19
N ASP A 355 0.09 20.19 -0.54
CA ASP A 355 0.25 19.69 0.82
C ASP A 355 1.29 18.55 0.89
N ILE A 356 1.31 17.66 -0.11
CA ILE A 356 2.31 16.59 -0.22
C ILE A 356 3.71 17.17 -0.41
N VAL A 357 3.89 18.09 -1.35
CA VAL A 357 5.19 18.75 -1.59
C VAL A 357 5.66 19.51 -0.35
N ARG A 358 4.75 20.22 0.36
CA ARG A 358 5.06 20.88 1.63
C ARG A 358 5.48 19.88 2.71
N GLY A 359 4.83 18.73 2.78
CA GLY A 359 5.20 17.65 3.70
C GLY A 359 6.62 17.14 3.45
N ILE A 360 6.96 16.85 2.18
CA ILE A 360 8.30 16.42 1.78
C ILE A 360 9.34 17.52 2.08
N GLN A 361 9.03 18.77 1.74
CA GLN A 361 9.90 19.92 2.06
C GLN A 361 10.18 20.01 3.55
N TRP A 362 9.15 19.89 4.39
CA TRP A 362 9.33 19.96 5.84
C TRP A 362 10.26 18.85 6.35
N VAL A 363 10.14 17.63 5.82
CA VAL A 363 11.04 16.51 6.15
C VAL A 363 12.48 16.83 5.77
N VAL A 364 12.72 17.42 4.58
CA VAL A 364 14.07 17.81 4.13
C VAL A 364 14.63 18.92 5.00
N ASP A 365 13.86 19.96 5.31
CA ASP A 365 14.26 21.09 6.13
C ASP A 365 14.61 20.69 7.57
N HIS A 366 13.98 19.65 8.09
CA HIS A 366 14.19 19.13 9.45
C HIS A 366 15.04 17.86 9.52
N ARG A 367 15.65 17.47 8.39
CA ARG A 367 16.48 16.25 8.31
C ARG A 367 17.56 16.19 9.38
N GLU A 368 18.32 17.27 9.53
CA GLU A 368 19.40 17.35 10.53
C GLU A 368 18.85 17.43 11.96
N THR A 369 17.73 18.15 12.17
CA THR A 369 17.13 18.34 13.50
C THR A 369 16.69 17.01 14.13
N TYR A 370 16.09 16.14 13.33
CA TYR A 370 15.57 14.84 13.79
C TYR A 370 16.39 13.65 13.30
N ASN A 371 17.53 13.87 12.63
CA ASN A 371 18.35 12.84 11.99
C ASN A 371 17.52 11.90 11.11
N ILE A 372 16.67 12.49 10.22
CA ILE A 372 15.79 11.71 9.35
C ILE A 372 16.63 11.06 8.26
N ARG A 373 16.57 9.73 8.18
CA ARG A 373 17.34 8.92 7.23
C ARG A 373 16.47 8.22 6.19
N VAL A 374 15.18 8.03 6.50
CA VAL A 374 14.24 7.32 5.63
C VAL A 374 12.96 8.14 5.51
N LEU A 375 12.40 8.21 4.31
CA LEU A 375 11.09 8.77 4.02
C LEU A 375 10.23 7.71 3.37
N ASN A 376 9.15 7.30 4.05
CA ASN A 376 8.14 6.37 3.56
C ASN A 376 7.02 7.12 2.86
N LEU A 377 6.72 6.76 1.60
CA LEU A 377 5.67 7.32 0.76
C LEU A 377 4.78 6.18 0.23
N SER A 378 3.83 5.77 1.05
CA SER A 378 2.91 4.65 0.76
C SER A 378 1.72 5.08 -0.09
N PHE A 379 1.95 5.83 -1.15
CA PHE A 379 0.94 6.31 -2.09
C PHE A 379 1.51 6.39 -3.51
N GLY A 380 0.63 6.50 -4.49
CA GLY A 380 0.99 6.75 -5.87
C GLY A 380 -0.17 7.41 -6.62
N ALA A 381 0.16 8.17 -7.66
CA ALA A 381 -0.80 8.73 -8.59
C ALA A 381 -0.31 8.53 -10.02
N ARG A 382 -1.22 8.40 -10.97
CA ARG A 382 -0.86 8.25 -12.37
C ARG A 382 0.01 9.42 -12.82
N PRO A 383 1.24 9.19 -13.35
CA PRO A 383 2.12 10.24 -13.84
C PRO A 383 1.42 11.08 -14.93
N ARG A 384 1.49 12.40 -14.80
CA ARG A 384 0.90 13.34 -15.77
C ARG A 384 1.98 14.09 -16.56
N TRP A 385 3.18 14.12 -16.03
CA TRP A 385 4.35 14.77 -16.61
C TRP A 385 5.55 13.84 -16.49
N PRO A 386 6.58 14.06 -17.27
CA PRO A 386 7.89 13.43 -17.04
C PRO A 386 8.35 13.70 -15.61
N TYR A 387 9.04 12.71 -14.99
CA TYR A 387 9.43 12.79 -13.57
C TYR A 387 10.21 14.05 -13.22
N TRP A 388 11.01 14.59 -14.16
CA TRP A 388 11.75 15.83 -13.92
C TRP A 388 10.88 17.09 -13.96
N LEU A 389 9.63 16.99 -14.37
CA LEU A 389 8.65 18.07 -14.36
C LEU A 389 7.59 17.89 -13.28
N ASP A 390 7.29 16.70 -12.82
CA ASP A 390 6.29 16.48 -11.77
C ASP A 390 6.74 17.11 -10.45
N PRO A 391 5.90 17.90 -9.76
CA PRO A 391 6.28 18.59 -8.52
C PRO A 391 6.64 17.65 -7.37
N ILE A 392 5.91 16.54 -7.22
CA ILE A 392 6.18 15.56 -6.17
C ILE A 392 7.49 14.84 -6.48
N ASP A 393 7.69 14.44 -7.73
CA ASP A 393 8.91 13.77 -8.21
C ASP A 393 10.13 14.67 -8.01
N GLN A 394 10.02 15.97 -8.31
CA GLN A 394 11.07 16.94 -8.04
C GLN A 394 11.39 17.05 -6.53
N ALA A 395 10.37 17.04 -5.68
CA ALA A 395 10.56 17.11 -4.24
C ALA A 395 11.25 15.85 -3.70
N VAL A 396 10.87 14.65 -4.15
CA VAL A 396 11.52 13.40 -3.71
C VAL A 396 12.95 13.27 -4.25
N MET A 397 13.24 13.76 -5.46
CA MET A 397 14.61 13.83 -5.96
C MET A 397 15.50 14.69 -5.07
N ARG A 398 14.98 15.81 -4.57
CA ARG A 398 15.74 16.69 -3.64
C ARG A 398 15.88 16.05 -2.26
N ALA A 399 14.85 15.31 -1.77
CA ALA A 399 14.96 14.53 -0.55
C ALA A 399 16.08 13.47 -0.68
N TRP A 400 16.13 12.73 -1.79
CA TRP A 400 17.20 11.78 -2.08
C TRP A 400 18.57 12.44 -2.13
N ALA A 401 18.70 13.52 -2.87
CA ALA A 401 19.95 14.29 -2.98
C ALA A 401 20.41 14.88 -1.64
N SER A 402 19.51 15.11 -0.70
CA SER A 402 19.84 15.56 0.65
C SER A 402 20.37 14.44 1.57
N GLY A 403 20.34 13.17 1.13
CA GLY A 403 20.80 12.02 1.90
C GLY A 403 19.69 11.27 2.66
N ILE A 404 18.42 11.52 2.30
CA ILE A 404 17.26 10.76 2.81
C ILE A 404 16.96 9.63 1.83
N THR A 405 16.94 8.39 2.30
CA THR A 405 16.48 7.25 1.51
C THR A 405 14.96 7.32 1.37
N VAL A 406 14.47 7.55 0.15
CA VAL A 406 13.04 7.61 -0.15
C VAL A 406 12.57 6.25 -0.64
N VAL A 407 11.53 5.71 -0.02
CA VAL A 407 10.87 4.46 -0.41
C VAL A 407 9.43 4.77 -0.79
N ALA A 408 9.04 4.44 -2.01
CA ALA A 408 7.72 4.75 -2.54
C ALA A 408 7.01 3.50 -3.08
N ALA A 409 5.68 3.52 -3.02
CA ALA A 409 4.84 2.48 -3.59
C ALA A 409 4.90 2.50 -5.13
N ALA A 410 4.89 1.33 -5.75
CA ALA A 410 4.73 1.21 -7.20
C ALA A 410 3.35 1.69 -7.67
N GLY A 411 2.33 1.52 -6.84
CA GLY A 411 0.92 1.76 -7.13
C GLY A 411 0.12 0.46 -7.19
N ASN A 412 -1.20 0.60 -7.31
CA ASN A 412 -2.15 -0.52 -7.32
C ASN A 412 -3.02 -0.51 -8.60
N ASP A 413 -2.47 -0.01 -9.71
CA ASP A 413 -3.17 0.16 -10.99
C ASP A 413 -2.80 -0.91 -12.05
N GLY A 414 -2.16 -2.02 -11.64
CA GLY A 414 -1.87 -3.16 -12.50
C GLY A 414 -3.14 -3.84 -13.04
N PRO A 415 -3.05 -4.85 -13.88
CA PRO A 415 -1.85 -5.57 -14.32
C PRO A 415 -1.19 -5.00 -15.59
N GLU A 416 -1.74 -3.96 -16.17
CA GLU A 416 -1.23 -3.43 -17.42
C GLU A 416 0.17 -2.83 -17.27
N PRO A 417 1.03 -2.86 -18.30
CA PRO A 417 2.30 -2.18 -18.27
C PRO A 417 2.11 -0.65 -18.21
N MET A 418 3.16 0.05 -17.76
CA MET A 418 3.20 1.52 -17.64
C MET A 418 2.20 2.08 -16.60
N THR A 419 1.97 1.32 -15.53
CA THR A 419 1.07 1.70 -14.43
C THR A 419 1.80 2.18 -13.17
N ILE A 420 3.14 2.26 -13.19
CA ILE A 420 3.91 2.80 -12.06
C ILE A 420 3.48 4.24 -11.77
N GLY A 421 3.09 4.49 -10.52
CA GLY A 421 2.63 5.82 -10.07
C GLY A 421 3.77 6.78 -9.72
N SER A 422 3.50 8.11 -9.79
CA SER A 422 4.33 9.14 -9.15
C SER A 422 4.09 9.10 -7.63
N PRO A 423 5.14 9.13 -6.76
CA PRO A 423 6.55 9.32 -7.09
C PRO A 423 7.33 8.03 -7.41
N GLY A 424 6.71 6.86 -7.45
CA GLY A 424 7.37 5.58 -7.73
C GLY A 424 8.09 5.52 -9.09
N ASN A 425 7.69 6.37 -10.04
CA ASN A 425 8.31 6.47 -11.37
C ASN A 425 9.69 7.15 -11.36
N VAL A 426 10.08 7.83 -10.29
CA VAL A 426 11.39 8.49 -10.17
C VAL A 426 12.51 7.46 -10.19
N PRO A 427 13.50 7.56 -11.11
CA PRO A 427 14.51 6.51 -11.27
C PRO A 427 15.44 6.36 -10.06
N TYR A 428 15.64 7.42 -9.29
CA TYR A 428 16.59 7.46 -8.18
C TYR A 428 16.11 6.71 -6.94
N ILE A 429 14.84 6.87 -6.58
CA ILE A 429 14.29 6.34 -5.31
C ILE A 429 14.02 4.84 -5.36
N ILE A 430 13.75 4.24 -4.21
CA ILE A 430 13.37 2.83 -4.11
C ILE A 430 11.86 2.69 -4.32
N THR A 431 11.46 1.99 -5.37
CA THR A 431 10.06 1.73 -5.71
C THR A 431 9.72 0.28 -5.45
N VAL A 432 8.62 0.05 -4.71
CA VAL A 432 8.27 -1.26 -4.18
C VAL A 432 6.94 -1.74 -4.76
N GLY A 433 6.98 -2.89 -5.44
CA GLY A 433 5.79 -3.66 -5.82
C GLY A 433 5.36 -4.65 -4.73
N ALA A 434 4.17 -5.22 -4.86
CA ALA A 434 3.63 -6.15 -3.89
C ALA A 434 3.74 -7.61 -4.35
N ILE A 435 3.96 -8.52 -3.39
CA ILE A 435 3.63 -9.94 -3.52
C ILE A 435 2.55 -10.32 -2.49
N THR A 436 1.85 -11.41 -2.74
CA THR A 436 0.96 -12.06 -1.78
C THR A 436 1.41 -13.49 -1.53
N ASP A 437 1.14 -13.98 -0.33
CA ASP A 437 1.48 -15.33 0.13
C ASP A 437 0.32 -16.32 -0.04
N SER A 438 -0.70 -15.97 -0.82
CA SER A 438 -1.90 -16.81 -1.05
C SER A 438 -2.57 -17.30 0.25
N TRP A 439 -2.41 -16.60 1.37
CA TRP A 439 -2.84 -17.01 2.71
C TRP A 439 -2.16 -18.30 3.23
N THR A 440 -1.02 -18.65 2.66
CA THR A 440 -0.23 -19.82 3.05
C THR A 440 1.18 -19.41 3.47
N PRO A 441 1.29 -18.60 4.50
CA PRO A 441 2.51 -17.89 4.88
C PRO A 441 3.77 -18.76 5.05
N GLN A 442 3.65 -20.06 5.26
CA GLN A 442 4.79 -20.98 5.42
C GLN A 442 5.12 -21.74 4.12
N ASP A 443 4.28 -21.62 3.09
CA ASP A 443 4.51 -22.19 1.77
C ASP A 443 4.79 -21.05 0.79
N ARG A 444 6.01 -20.94 0.31
CA ARG A 444 6.43 -19.90 -0.62
C ARG A 444 6.33 -20.34 -2.09
N ASP A 445 5.90 -21.57 -2.33
CA ASP A 445 5.79 -22.08 -3.69
C ASP A 445 4.56 -21.52 -4.42
N ASP A 446 3.58 -20.96 -3.69
CA ASP A 446 2.37 -20.34 -4.21
C ASP A 446 2.35 -18.80 -4.08
N ASP A 447 3.44 -18.19 -3.57
CA ASP A 447 3.61 -16.74 -3.57
C ASP A 447 3.54 -16.19 -5.00
N TYR A 448 2.79 -15.10 -5.23
CA TYR A 448 2.68 -14.48 -6.53
C TYR A 448 2.60 -12.96 -6.49
N ILE A 449 2.83 -12.31 -7.64
CA ILE A 449 2.60 -10.87 -7.81
C ILE A 449 1.14 -10.69 -8.18
N PRO A 450 0.32 -10.06 -7.32
CA PRO A 450 -1.10 -9.86 -7.60
C PRO A 450 -1.31 -8.86 -8.73
N ASP A 451 -2.46 -8.97 -9.41
CA ASP A 451 -2.77 -8.15 -10.58
C ASP A 451 -2.82 -6.65 -10.28
N PHE A 452 -3.19 -6.27 -9.06
CA PHE A 452 -3.21 -4.85 -8.71
C PHE A 452 -1.82 -4.22 -8.68
N SER A 453 -0.74 -4.98 -8.38
CA SER A 453 0.61 -4.40 -8.28
C SER A 453 1.00 -3.74 -9.58
N SER A 454 1.24 -2.43 -9.55
CA SER A 454 1.61 -1.65 -10.74
C SER A 454 2.90 -2.15 -11.38
N ARG A 455 2.96 -2.07 -12.70
CA ARG A 455 4.01 -2.64 -13.54
C ARG A 455 4.68 -1.56 -14.39
N GLY A 456 5.99 -1.69 -14.57
CA GLY A 456 6.77 -0.86 -15.46
C GLY A 456 6.57 -1.18 -16.95
N PRO A 457 7.39 -0.56 -17.81
CA PRO A 457 8.34 0.50 -17.50
C PRO A 457 7.64 1.81 -17.11
N THR A 458 8.41 2.80 -16.62
CA THR A 458 7.88 4.17 -16.49
C THR A 458 7.69 4.82 -17.87
N PRO A 459 6.97 5.95 -17.96
CA PRO A 459 6.88 6.69 -19.24
C PRO A 459 8.23 7.03 -19.86
N GLU A 460 9.26 7.22 -19.04
CA GLU A 460 10.64 7.47 -19.46
C GLU A 460 11.46 6.18 -19.62
N ALA A 461 10.77 5.03 -19.75
CA ALA A 461 11.35 3.73 -20.03
C ALA A 461 12.24 3.13 -18.92
N HIS A 462 12.21 3.66 -17.68
CA HIS A 462 12.93 3.07 -16.55
C HIS A 462 12.30 1.75 -16.11
N ILE A 463 13.15 0.82 -15.67
CA ILE A 463 12.68 -0.42 -15.04
C ILE A 463 12.22 -0.10 -13.64
N LYS A 464 10.93 -0.32 -13.40
CA LYS A 464 10.27 -0.22 -12.10
C LYS A 464 9.22 -1.33 -12.00
N PRO A 465 8.88 -1.81 -10.78
CA PRO A 465 9.47 -1.45 -9.48
C PRO A 465 10.95 -1.87 -9.39
N ASP A 466 11.71 -1.36 -8.41
CA ASP A 466 13.08 -1.81 -8.17
C ASP A 466 13.11 -3.24 -7.57
N LEU A 467 12.11 -3.55 -6.76
CA LEU A 467 11.95 -4.84 -6.08
C LEU A 467 10.49 -5.03 -5.61
N VAL A 468 10.18 -6.22 -5.14
CA VAL A 468 8.89 -6.54 -4.52
C VAL A 468 9.06 -6.97 -3.07
N ALA A 469 8.01 -6.80 -2.27
CA ALA A 469 7.95 -7.21 -0.89
C ALA A 469 6.53 -7.69 -0.52
N PRO A 470 6.34 -8.41 0.61
CA PRO A 470 5.02 -8.76 1.10
C PRO A 470 4.10 -7.53 1.21
N GLY A 471 2.98 -7.58 0.52
CA GLY A 471 1.98 -6.53 0.46
C GLY A 471 0.55 -7.08 0.46
N GLY A 472 0.38 -8.40 0.34
CA GLY A 472 -0.92 -9.08 0.46
C GLY A 472 -1.21 -9.47 1.91
N HIS A 473 -2.44 -9.24 2.36
CA HIS A 473 -2.99 -9.71 3.65
C HIS A 473 -2.19 -9.27 4.89
N ILE A 474 -1.64 -8.07 4.85
CA ILE A 474 -0.78 -7.54 5.90
C ILE A 474 -1.64 -7.06 7.08
N THR A 475 -1.40 -7.65 8.24
CA THR A 475 -2.09 -7.30 9.48
C THR A 475 -1.37 -6.14 10.16
N GLY A 476 -2.10 -5.13 10.60
CA GLY A 476 -1.56 -3.96 11.30
C GLY A 476 -2.59 -3.29 12.19
N LEU A 477 -2.14 -2.29 12.94
CA LEU A 477 -3.03 -1.49 13.77
C LEU A 477 -3.72 -0.43 12.92
N THR A 478 -5.00 -0.24 13.17
CA THR A 478 -5.78 0.88 12.63
C THR A 478 -6.70 1.38 13.72
N ARG A 479 -6.91 2.70 13.78
CA ARG A 479 -7.72 3.29 14.83
C ARG A 479 -9.19 2.85 14.71
N PRO A 480 -9.84 2.38 15.78
CA PRO A 480 -11.27 2.12 15.75
C PRO A 480 -12.08 3.37 15.35
N GLY A 481 -13.02 3.22 14.43
CA GLY A 481 -13.80 4.32 13.86
C GLY A 481 -13.01 5.20 12.89
N ALA A 482 -11.89 4.72 12.35
CA ALA A 482 -11.29 5.29 11.16
C ALA A 482 -12.10 4.90 9.91
N THR A 483 -12.06 5.73 8.87
CA THR A 483 -12.82 5.52 7.62
C THR A 483 -12.64 4.09 7.09
N LEU A 484 -11.41 3.59 7.03
CA LEU A 484 -11.13 2.23 6.56
C LEU A 484 -11.81 1.15 7.39
N THR A 485 -11.89 1.30 8.72
CA THR A 485 -12.55 0.30 9.58
C THR A 485 -14.07 0.38 9.53
N GLU A 486 -14.63 1.53 9.16
CA GLU A 486 -16.08 1.71 8.99
C GLU A 486 -16.55 1.23 7.60
N GLU A 487 -15.75 1.48 6.55
CA GLU A 487 -16.07 1.07 5.19
C GLU A 487 -15.77 -0.41 4.92
N HIS A 488 -14.78 -0.99 5.63
CA HIS A 488 -14.32 -2.36 5.45
C HIS A 488 -14.27 -3.16 6.77
N PRO A 489 -15.39 -3.23 7.50
CA PRO A 489 -15.43 -3.93 8.79
C PRO A 489 -15.14 -5.44 8.69
N GLU A 490 -15.26 -6.04 7.51
CA GLU A 490 -14.93 -7.43 7.23
C GLU A 490 -13.45 -7.76 7.42
N TYR A 491 -12.56 -6.78 7.29
CA TYR A 491 -11.10 -6.95 7.48
C TYR A 491 -10.64 -6.64 8.91
N LEU A 492 -11.56 -6.22 9.80
CA LEU A 492 -11.27 -5.98 11.20
C LEU A 492 -11.27 -7.30 11.97
N LEU A 493 -10.14 -7.64 12.60
CA LEU A 493 -9.95 -8.85 13.38
C LEU A 493 -10.52 -8.71 14.79
N SER A 494 -10.80 -9.84 15.44
CA SER A 494 -11.25 -9.90 16.84
C SER A 494 -10.22 -9.33 17.82
N THR A 495 -8.94 -9.29 17.43
CA THR A 495 -7.85 -8.67 18.18
C THR A 495 -7.86 -7.14 18.11
N GLY A 496 -8.65 -6.53 17.23
CA GLY A 496 -8.70 -5.10 16.97
C GLY A 496 -7.68 -4.65 15.92
N GLU A 497 -6.94 -5.57 15.32
CA GLU A 497 -6.05 -5.34 14.19
C GLU A 497 -6.84 -5.37 12.87
N PHE A 498 -6.25 -4.83 11.83
CA PHE A 498 -6.89 -4.68 10.52
C PHE A 498 -6.00 -5.26 9.43
N VAL A 499 -6.59 -6.00 8.49
CA VAL A 499 -5.87 -6.61 7.38
C VAL A 499 -5.99 -5.73 6.14
N MET A 500 -4.87 -5.38 5.55
CA MET A 500 -4.80 -4.58 4.32
C MET A 500 -3.89 -5.21 3.28
N THR A 501 -4.21 -4.94 2.02
CA THR A 501 -3.45 -5.43 0.86
C THR A 501 -3.10 -4.25 -0.05
N GLY A 502 -1.83 -4.13 -0.47
CA GLY A 502 -1.39 -3.08 -1.38
C GLY A 502 0.13 -2.94 -1.44
N SER A 503 0.62 -2.26 -2.47
CA SER A 503 2.03 -1.84 -2.57
C SER A 503 2.43 -0.88 -1.44
N SER A 504 1.44 -0.23 -0.79
CA SER A 504 1.63 0.62 0.39
C SER A 504 2.23 -0.14 1.56
N GLN A 505 1.70 -1.35 1.87
CA GLN A 505 2.18 -2.24 2.92
C GLN A 505 3.60 -2.73 2.62
N ALA A 506 3.83 -3.14 1.37
CA ALA A 506 5.15 -3.54 0.89
C ALA A 506 6.19 -2.41 1.06
N THR A 507 5.80 -1.16 0.78
CA THR A 507 6.64 0.04 0.95
C THR A 507 7.00 0.29 2.41
N ALA A 508 6.03 0.20 3.32
CA ALA A 508 6.26 0.35 4.76
C ALA A 508 7.20 -0.74 5.29
N LEU A 509 7.03 -1.97 4.82
CA LEU A 509 7.92 -3.10 5.15
C LEU A 509 9.35 -2.81 4.69
N VAL A 510 9.55 -2.39 3.43
CA VAL A 510 10.89 -2.07 2.90
C VAL A 510 11.51 -0.87 3.62
N SER A 511 10.73 0.14 3.99
CA SER A 511 11.20 1.27 4.80
C SER A 511 11.74 0.79 6.16
N GLY A 512 11.10 -0.22 6.76
CA GLY A 512 11.60 -0.90 7.94
C GLY A 512 12.92 -1.62 7.69
N ILE A 513 13.06 -2.38 6.59
CA ILE A 513 14.31 -3.05 6.22
C ILE A 513 15.45 -2.04 6.03
N VAL A 514 15.18 -0.91 5.38
CA VAL A 514 16.14 0.19 5.23
C VAL A 514 16.62 0.68 6.61
N ALA A 515 15.72 0.80 7.56
CA ALA A 515 16.08 1.23 8.91
C ALA A 515 16.95 0.19 9.64
N LEU A 516 16.68 -1.12 9.48
CA LEU A 516 17.54 -2.18 10.02
C LEU A 516 18.96 -2.12 9.42
N LEU A 517 19.05 -1.89 8.12
CA LEU A 517 20.32 -1.75 7.41
C LEU A 517 21.11 -0.53 7.91
N LEU A 518 20.44 0.62 8.05
CA LEU A 518 21.06 1.87 8.52
C LEU A 518 21.46 1.82 10.01
N GLN A 519 20.83 0.99 10.83
CA GLN A 519 21.32 0.73 12.21
C GLN A 519 22.70 0.08 12.19
N LEU A 520 22.94 -0.86 11.28
CA LEU A 520 24.21 -1.58 11.17
C LEU A 520 25.28 -0.76 10.44
N GLU A 521 24.88 -0.03 9.42
CA GLU A 521 25.76 0.76 8.57
C GLU A 521 25.21 2.21 8.44
N PRO A 522 25.40 3.05 9.47
CA PRO A 522 24.79 4.39 9.51
C PRO A 522 25.32 5.36 8.46
N ASP A 523 26.50 5.10 7.89
CA ASP A 523 27.16 5.97 6.91
C ASP A 523 26.76 5.67 5.44
N LEU A 524 25.88 4.69 5.20
CA LEU A 524 25.43 4.40 3.85
C LEU A 524 24.72 5.60 3.23
N SER A 525 25.07 5.92 1.99
CA SER A 525 24.29 6.84 1.15
C SER A 525 22.98 6.19 0.72
N PRO A 526 21.97 6.97 0.29
CA PRO A 526 20.76 6.41 -0.30
C PRO A 526 21.04 5.46 -1.48
N ASP A 527 22.00 5.81 -2.34
CA ASP A 527 22.43 4.95 -3.46
C ASP A 527 23.04 3.62 -3.00
N ASP A 528 23.82 3.63 -1.89
CA ASP A 528 24.36 2.38 -1.32
C ASP A 528 23.24 1.53 -0.70
N VAL A 529 22.27 2.16 -0.02
CA VAL A 529 21.09 1.45 0.50
C VAL A 529 20.33 0.78 -0.64
N LYS A 530 20.03 1.52 -1.70
CA LYS A 530 19.37 0.97 -2.90
C LYS A 530 20.18 -0.17 -3.48
N CYS A 531 21.48 0.00 -3.66
CA CYS A 531 22.39 -1.04 -4.17
C CYS A 531 22.30 -2.33 -3.33
N LYS A 532 22.37 -2.23 -2.00
CA LYS A 532 22.26 -3.40 -1.12
C LYS A 532 20.91 -4.11 -1.26
N LEU A 533 19.80 -3.37 -1.33
CA LEU A 533 18.48 -3.95 -1.46
C LEU A 533 18.28 -4.65 -2.80
N ILE A 534 18.57 -3.99 -3.91
CA ILE A 534 18.42 -4.59 -5.24
C ILE A 534 19.37 -5.76 -5.46
N SER A 535 20.60 -5.69 -4.91
CA SER A 535 21.57 -6.78 -4.99
C SER A 535 21.22 -7.97 -4.12
N SER A 536 20.39 -7.79 -3.09
CA SER A 536 19.97 -8.87 -2.19
C SER A 536 18.63 -9.49 -2.59
N ALA A 537 17.84 -8.81 -3.43
CA ALA A 537 16.57 -9.28 -3.87
C ALA A 537 16.69 -10.57 -4.69
N GLU A 538 15.65 -11.41 -4.63
CA GLU A 538 15.66 -12.76 -5.21
C GLU A 538 14.50 -12.88 -6.21
N PRO A 539 14.78 -12.99 -7.52
CA PRO A 539 13.74 -13.09 -8.53
C PRO A 539 12.98 -14.42 -8.45
N ALA A 540 11.71 -14.39 -8.83
CA ALA A 540 10.88 -15.59 -9.00
C ALA A 540 11.25 -16.31 -10.30
N ILE A 541 11.36 -17.62 -10.22
CA ILE A 541 11.74 -18.50 -11.33
C ILE A 541 10.70 -19.61 -11.48
N ASN A 542 10.31 -19.91 -12.71
CA ASN A 542 9.38 -20.98 -13.01
C ASN A 542 10.05 -22.38 -13.07
N ALA A 543 9.26 -23.41 -13.31
CA ALA A 543 9.74 -24.80 -13.38
C ALA A 543 10.75 -25.04 -14.51
N ASP A 544 10.68 -24.26 -15.60
CA ASP A 544 11.58 -24.38 -16.75
C ASP A 544 12.90 -23.63 -16.52
N GLY A 545 12.99 -22.95 -15.39
CA GLY A 545 14.16 -22.19 -15.03
C GLY A 545 14.23 -20.81 -15.67
N LEU A 546 13.14 -20.30 -16.18
CA LEU A 546 13.01 -18.93 -16.67
C LEU A 546 12.48 -18.02 -15.57
N LEU A 547 12.63 -16.72 -15.73
CA LEU A 547 11.95 -15.75 -14.87
C LEU A 547 10.44 -15.97 -14.94
N ALA A 548 9.80 -16.12 -13.80
CA ALA A 548 8.35 -16.25 -13.72
C ALA A 548 7.63 -14.92 -14.01
N TYR A 549 8.29 -13.82 -13.74
CA TYR A 549 7.82 -12.46 -13.99
C TYR A 549 8.90 -11.65 -14.71
N SER A 550 8.47 -10.67 -15.50
CA SER A 550 9.39 -9.74 -16.15
C SER A 550 10.05 -8.80 -15.13
N PRO A 551 11.17 -8.16 -15.44
CA PRO A 551 11.74 -7.10 -14.61
C PRO A 551 10.78 -5.93 -14.38
N PHE A 552 9.79 -5.73 -15.23
CA PHE A 552 8.77 -4.68 -15.07
C PHE A 552 7.69 -5.03 -14.02
N GLU A 553 7.62 -6.30 -13.61
CA GLU A 553 6.69 -6.80 -12.60
C GLU A 553 7.40 -6.97 -11.25
N GLN A 554 8.56 -7.61 -11.23
CA GLN A 554 9.26 -8.00 -10.02
C GLN A 554 10.50 -7.15 -9.69
N GLY A 555 10.95 -6.26 -10.58
CA GLY A 555 12.25 -5.62 -10.44
C GLY A 555 13.37 -6.66 -10.31
N GLN A 556 14.19 -6.51 -9.27
CA GLN A 556 15.24 -7.47 -8.91
C GLN A 556 14.69 -8.66 -8.10
N GLY A 557 13.39 -8.70 -7.82
CA GLY A 557 12.74 -9.79 -7.09
C GLY A 557 12.38 -9.43 -5.64
N LEU A 558 12.15 -10.47 -4.83
CA LEU A 558 11.73 -10.36 -3.44
C LEU A 558 12.87 -9.93 -2.53
N VAL A 559 12.66 -8.85 -1.77
CA VAL A 559 13.64 -8.33 -0.81
C VAL A 559 13.76 -9.25 0.41
N THR A 560 14.97 -9.40 0.92
CA THR A 560 15.26 -10.13 2.16
C THR A 560 16.20 -9.32 3.06
N ALA A 561 15.76 -9.00 4.27
CA ALA A 561 16.51 -8.18 5.23
C ALA A 561 17.86 -8.81 5.60
N THR A 562 17.89 -10.10 5.88
CA THR A 562 19.10 -10.84 6.25
C THR A 562 20.17 -10.80 5.16
N ARG A 563 19.78 -10.90 3.89
CA ARG A 563 20.72 -10.77 2.77
C ARG A 563 21.17 -9.34 2.55
N ALA A 564 20.25 -8.37 2.64
CA ALA A 564 20.60 -6.96 2.50
C ALA A 564 21.67 -6.51 3.49
N VAL A 565 21.59 -6.97 4.74
CA VAL A 565 22.61 -6.62 5.76
C VAL A 565 23.92 -7.39 5.61
N THR A 566 23.91 -8.57 4.99
CA THR A 566 25.12 -9.40 4.84
C THR A 566 25.91 -9.12 3.56
N LEU A 567 25.28 -8.55 2.52
CA LEU A 567 25.97 -8.24 1.27
C LEU A 567 26.79 -6.96 1.35
N GLY A 568 27.99 -7.01 0.78
CA GLY A 568 28.92 -5.88 0.76
C GLY A 568 28.76 -4.91 -0.43
N ASN A 569 27.74 -5.09 -1.28
CA ASN A 569 27.58 -4.32 -2.51
C ASN A 569 27.30 -2.85 -2.24
N LYS A 570 28.01 -1.95 -2.89
CA LYS A 570 27.83 -0.49 -2.82
C LYS A 570 28.03 0.14 -4.19
N GLY A 571 27.46 1.34 -4.41
CA GLY A 571 27.69 2.14 -5.61
C GLY A 571 26.91 1.69 -6.85
N CYS A 572 26.02 0.70 -6.77
CA CYS A 572 25.24 0.22 -7.92
C CYS A 572 23.80 0.78 -7.98
N GLY A 573 23.32 1.43 -6.92
CA GLY A 573 21.89 1.78 -6.77
C GLY A 573 21.36 2.71 -7.88
N ASN A 574 22.17 3.64 -8.34
CA ASN A 574 21.82 4.58 -9.40
C ASN A 574 23.00 4.73 -10.39
N ALA A 575 23.64 3.61 -10.72
CA ALA A 575 24.75 3.58 -11.64
C ALA A 575 24.33 4.15 -13.02
N GLY A 576 25.14 5.08 -13.54
CA GLY A 576 24.85 5.75 -14.83
C GLY A 576 23.90 6.94 -14.73
N LEU A 577 23.27 7.21 -13.58
CA LEU A 577 22.43 8.37 -13.35
C LEU A 577 23.21 9.48 -12.62
N ASN A 578 22.80 10.73 -12.80
CA ASN A 578 23.39 11.87 -12.12
C ASN A 578 22.30 12.84 -11.62
N ILE A 579 21.88 12.66 -10.37
CA ILE A 579 20.79 13.42 -9.77
C ILE A 579 21.06 14.92 -9.72
N THR A 580 22.33 15.35 -9.59
CA THR A 580 22.69 16.78 -9.55
C THR A 580 22.44 17.45 -10.90
N ARG A 581 22.79 16.79 -12.00
CA ARG A 581 22.54 17.30 -13.36
C ARG A 581 21.07 17.29 -13.70
N ASP A 582 20.36 16.26 -13.25
CA ASP A 582 18.93 16.09 -13.47
C ASP A 582 18.13 17.18 -12.74
N ILE A 583 18.39 17.39 -11.45
CA ILE A 583 17.78 18.48 -10.67
C ILE A 583 18.11 19.86 -11.25
N ALA A 584 19.31 20.03 -11.81
CA ALA A 584 19.71 21.27 -12.45
C ALA A 584 19.07 21.48 -13.85
N GLY A 585 18.36 20.47 -14.37
CA GLY A 585 17.74 20.52 -15.71
C GLY A 585 18.76 20.52 -16.86
N THR A 586 20.01 20.10 -16.59
CA THR A 586 21.08 20.06 -17.61
C THR A 586 21.14 18.71 -18.34
N GLU A 587 20.61 17.66 -17.74
CA GLU A 587 20.55 16.33 -18.30
C GLU A 587 19.37 15.57 -17.64
N HIS A 588 18.54 14.93 -18.44
CA HIS A 588 17.48 14.03 -17.99
C HIS A 588 17.76 12.63 -18.52
N PHE A 589 17.43 11.62 -17.72
CA PHE A 589 17.78 10.24 -18.00
C PHE A 589 16.56 9.46 -18.48
N GLN A 590 16.78 8.60 -19.46
CA GLN A 590 15.79 7.63 -19.91
C GLN A 590 16.27 6.22 -19.59
N GLY A 591 15.30 5.37 -19.27
CA GLY A 591 15.57 3.97 -18.96
C GLY A 591 15.83 3.13 -20.21
N PRO A 592 16.15 1.86 -19.99
CA PRO A 592 16.59 0.94 -21.03
C PRO A 592 15.46 0.25 -21.79
N ALA A 593 14.20 0.38 -21.35
CA ALA A 593 13.09 -0.32 -21.99
C ALA A 593 12.80 0.24 -23.40
N THR A 594 12.27 -0.62 -24.25
CA THR A 594 11.73 -0.23 -25.56
C THR A 594 10.21 -0.30 -25.48
N ILE A 595 9.56 0.79 -25.90
CA ILE A 595 8.11 0.89 -25.99
C ILE A 595 7.77 1.05 -27.46
N ASP A 596 7.01 0.13 -28.04
CA ASP A 596 6.60 0.18 -29.44
C ASP A 596 5.33 1.03 -29.65
N ASP A 597 4.99 1.33 -30.91
CA ASP A 597 3.83 2.16 -31.26
C ASP A 597 2.48 1.52 -30.85
N GLY A 598 2.46 0.22 -30.57
CA GLY A 598 1.30 -0.52 -30.09
C GLY A 598 1.18 -0.58 -28.57
N GLY A 599 2.14 0.04 -27.84
CA GLY A 599 2.20 -0.04 -26.38
C GLY A 599 2.86 -1.32 -25.86
N GLY A 600 3.43 -2.16 -26.74
CA GLY A 600 4.23 -3.31 -26.36
C GLY A 600 5.52 -2.88 -25.67
N VAL A 601 5.82 -3.47 -24.52
CA VAL A 601 7.05 -3.15 -23.77
C VAL A 601 8.03 -4.31 -23.82
N SER A 602 9.29 -4.01 -23.97
CA SER A 602 10.34 -5.01 -24.00
C SER A 602 11.64 -4.48 -23.41
N LEU A 603 12.46 -5.40 -22.92
CA LEU A 603 13.81 -5.13 -22.49
C LEU A 603 14.74 -5.92 -23.42
N PRO A 604 15.47 -5.25 -24.32
CA PRO A 604 16.34 -5.92 -25.27
C PRO A 604 17.29 -6.91 -24.59
N GLY A 605 17.41 -8.10 -25.18
CA GLY A 605 18.28 -9.16 -24.67
C GLY A 605 17.66 -10.09 -23.64
N LEU A 606 16.57 -9.74 -23.00
CA LEU A 606 15.94 -10.57 -21.97
C LEU A 606 14.68 -11.35 -22.44
N ASN A 607 14.21 -11.14 -23.66
CA ASN A 607 12.97 -11.72 -24.17
C ASN A 607 12.93 -13.26 -24.11
N ASN A 608 14.07 -13.92 -24.21
CA ASN A 608 14.16 -15.39 -24.13
C ASN A 608 14.35 -15.90 -22.69
N MET A 609 14.47 -15.02 -21.71
CA MET A 609 14.73 -15.36 -20.30
C MET A 609 13.49 -15.20 -19.42
N VAL A 610 12.43 -14.61 -19.96
CA VAL A 610 11.14 -14.42 -19.30
C VAL A 610 10.15 -15.47 -19.83
N SER A 611 9.34 -16.03 -18.93
CA SER A 611 8.28 -16.97 -19.31
C SER A 611 7.25 -16.28 -20.22
N ALA A 612 6.90 -16.95 -21.33
CA ALA A 612 5.85 -16.48 -22.24
C ALA A 612 4.43 -16.68 -21.68
N GLN A 613 4.28 -17.37 -20.56
CA GLN A 613 2.98 -17.62 -19.93
C GLN A 613 2.62 -16.47 -18.98
N PRO A 614 1.42 -15.90 -19.12
CA PRO A 614 0.92 -14.93 -18.14
C PRO A 614 0.87 -15.51 -16.73
N SER A 615 1.13 -14.70 -15.74
CA SER A 615 1.21 -15.08 -14.33
C SER A 615 -0.04 -15.79 -13.80
N GLU A 616 -1.24 -15.42 -14.30
CA GLU A 616 -2.52 -15.98 -13.83
C GLU A 616 -2.82 -17.41 -14.28
N GLN A 617 -2.38 -17.81 -15.46
CA GLN A 617 -2.67 -19.16 -15.98
C GLN A 617 -1.64 -20.20 -15.57
N GLY A 618 -0.55 -19.78 -14.99
CA GLY A 618 0.55 -20.61 -14.53
C GLY A 618 0.61 -20.79 -13.03
N LEU A 619 -0.47 -20.57 -12.28
CA LEU A 619 -0.58 -20.82 -10.84
C LEU A 619 -0.26 -22.26 -10.45
N SER A 620 -0.25 -23.16 -11.42
CA SER A 620 0.22 -24.48 -11.14
C SER A 620 1.72 -24.44 -10.94
N THR A 621 2.08 -24.48 -9.69
CA THR A 621 3.18 -25.31 -9.32
C THR A 621 4.57 -24.77 -9.61
N ARG A 622 5.21 -24.24 -8.58
CA ARG A 622 6.67 -24.18 -8.49
C ARG A 622 7.33 -22.91 -8.98
N ARG A 623 6.72 -21.77 -8.66
CA ARG A 623 7.50 -20.54 -8.54
C ARG A 623 8.37 -20.70 -7.30
N LYS A 624 9.66 -20.57 -7.48
CA LYS A 624 10.59 -20.60 -6.35
C LYS A 624 11.25 -19.26 -6.26
N TRP A 625 10.85 -18.49 -5.27
CA TRP A 625 11.58 -17.29 -4.90
C TRP A 625 12.95 -17.70 -4.34
N GLY A 626 14.03 -17.04 -4.81
CA GLY A 626 15.35 -17.22 -4.25
C GLY A 626 16.11 -18.48 -4.67
N VAL A 627 15.85 -19.05 -5.84
CA VAL A 627 16.65 -20.18 -6.33
C VAL A 627 17.99 -19.69 -6.87
N LYS A 628 18.95 -19.55 -5.96
CA LYS A 628 20.33 -19.10 -6.23
C LYS A 628 21.01 -19.84 -7.40
N ALA A 629 20.84 -21.15 -7.48
CA ALA A 629 21.46 -21.99 -8.52
C ALA A 629 20.99 -21.69 -9.95
N HIS A 630 19.82 -21.03 -10.10
CA HIS A 630 19.32 -20.68 -11.42
C HIS A 630 19.83 -19.30 -11.86
N ILE A 631 19.88 -18.34 -10.94
CA ILE A 631 20.49 -17.05 -11.19
C ILE A 631 21.95 -17.21 -11.57
N GLU A 632 22.67 -18.11 -10.91
CA GLU A 632 24.03 -18.47 -11.27
C GLU A 632 24.16 -19.05 -12.68
N ARG A 633 23.17 -19.81 -13.15
CA ARG A 633 23.15 -20.32 -14.53
C ARG A 633 22.83 -19.25 -15.56
N LEU A 634 21.92 -18.33 -15.26
CA LEU A 634 21.62 -17.20 -16.13
C LEU A 634 22.83 -16.26 -16.25
N THR A 635 23.50 -15.97 -15.12
CA THR A 635 24.73 -15.17 -15.10
C THR A 635 25.85 -15.84 -15.91
N HIS A 636 25.99 -17.16 -15.82
CA HIS A 636 26.96 -17.92 -16.62
C HIS A 636 26.63 -17.96 -18.11
N SER A 637 25.35 -17.91 -18.49
CA SER A 637 24.94 -17.86 -19.90
C SER A 637 25.18 -16.51 -20.55
N LEU A 638 25.28 -15.43 -19.75
CA LEU A 638 25.53 -14.08 -20.24
C LEU A 638 27.03 -13.74 -20.30
N ASP A 639 27.83 -14.27 -19.37
CA ASP A 639 29.30 -14.13 -19.41
C ASP A 639 29.98 -15.39 -18.87
N PRO A 640 30.32 -16.34 -19.75
CA PRO A 640 30.97 -17.60 -19.36
C PRO A 640 32.36 -17.42 -18.75
N ASN A 641 32.95 -16.22 -18.80
CA ASN A 641 34.31 -15.95 -18.31
C ASN A 641 34.30 -15.20 -16.96
N GLN A 642 33.15 -14.79 -16.46
CA GLN A 642 33.07 -14.19 -15.12
C GLN A 642 32.86 -15.24 -14.04
N PRO A 643 33.70 -15.30 -13.02
CA PRO A 643 33.47 -16.19 -11.89
C PRO A 643 32.20 -15.76 -11.13
N SER A 644 31.23 -16.67 -11.04
CA SER A 644 30.00 -16.50 -10.28
C SER A 644 30.28 -16.46 -8.77
N ALA A 645 30.81 -15.40 -8.28
CA ALA A 645 30.95 -15.18 -6.85
C ALA A 645 29.71 -14.46 -6.32
N GLY A 646 28.58 -15.16 -6.25
CA GLY A 646 27.49 -14.77 -5.37
C GLY A 646 26.85 -13.38 -5.55
N SER A 647 27.07 -12.70 -6.65
CA SER A 647 26.42 -11.42 -6.93
C SER A 647 25.03 -11.67 -7.51
N PRO A 648 24.00 -11.05 -6.99
CA PRO A 648 22.67 -11.09 -7.59
C PRO A 648 22.71 -10.53 -9.00
N PHE A 649 21.84 -11.04 -9.86
CA PHE A 649 21.75 -10.59 -11.25
C PHE A 649 21.27 -9.13 -11.28
N ASN A 650 22.07 -8.25 -11.81
CA ASN A 650 21.71 -6.85 -12.01
C ASN A 650 21.18 -6.67 -13.42
N TRP A 651 19.86 -6.59 -13.58
CA TRP A 651 19.16 -6.42 -14.85
C TRP A 651 19.57 -5.17 -15.60
N GLU A 652 19.77 -4.09 -14.89
CA GLU A 652 20.18 -2.81 -15.47
C GLU A 652 21.59 -2.91 -16.04
N GLN A 653 22.50 -3.52 -15.30
CA GLN A 653 23.87 -3.75 -15.77
C GLN A 653 23.89 -4.69 -16.97
N ALA A 654 23.14 -5.80 -16.94
CA ALA A 654 23.02 -6.74 -18.06
C ALA A 654 22.49 -6.06 -19.32
N TYR A 655 21.51 -5.17 -19.17
CA TYR A 655 20.97 -4.40 -20.28
C TYR A 655 22.00 -3.42 -20.84
N ILE A 656 22.70 -2.65 -19.99
CA ILE A 656 23.73 -1.70 -20.43
C ILE A 656 24.81 -2.43 -21.23
N GLU A 657 25.25 -3.59 -20.75
CA GLU A 657 26.27 -4.40 -21.42
C GLU A 657 25.79 -4.96 -22.75
N GLU A 658 24.54 -5.44 -22.80
CA GLU A 658 23.96 -5.98 -24.03
C GLU A 658 23.65 -4.88 -25.06
N LYS A 659 23.14 -3.73 -24.61
CA LYS A 659 22.96 -2.56 -25.48
C LYS A 659 24.28 -2.13 -26.08
N ALA A 660 25.35 -2.05 -25.29
CA ALA A 660 26.68 -1.72 -25.77
C ALA A 660 27.20 -2.76 -26.79
N ALA A 661 26.93 -4.05 -26.57
CA ALA A 661 27.30 -5.12 -27.49
C ALA A 661 26.50 -5.03 -28.81
N ILE A 662 25.20 -4.76 -28.75
CA ILE A 662 24.36 -4.57 -29.95
C ILE A 662 24.80 -3.33 -30.74
N GLU A 663 25.08 -2.22 -30.06
CA GLU A 663 25.58 -0.99 -30.71
C GLU A 663 26.96 -1.21 -31.34
N ALA A 664 27.83 -2.02 -30.73
CA ALA A 664 29.12 -2.37 -31.28
C ALA A 664 29.02 -3.23 -32.57
N LEU A 665 28.02 -4.13 -32.63
CA LEU A 665 27.73 -4.96 -33.80
C LEU A 665 27.04 -4.15 -34.93
N SER A 666 26.38 -3.04 -34.60
CA SER A 666 25.66 -2.20 -35.56
C SER A 666 26.55 -1.13 -36.19
N ARG A 667 27.81 -0.98 -35.77
CA ARG A 667 28.77 -0.06 -36.39
C ARG A 667 29.41 -0.74 -37.59
N PRO A 668 29.31 -0.14 -38.80
CA PRO A 668 29.92 -0.69 -40.04
C PRO A 668 31.43 -0.76 -39.98
#